data_4b8f80679a9667cb294aa2bd337d11c5
#
_entry.id   4b8f80679a9667cb294aa2bd337d11c5
#
_cell.length_a   1.000
_cell.length_b   1.000
_cell.length_c   1.000
_cell.angle_alpha   90.00
_cell.angle_beta   90.00
_cell.angle_gamma   90.00
#
_symmetry.space_group_name_H-M   'P 1'
#
loop_
_entity.id
_entity.type
_entity.pdbx_description
1 polymer ?
#
loop_
_entity_poly.entity_id
_entity_poly.type
_entity_poly.pdbx_seq_one_letter_code
_entity_poly.pdbx_strand_id
1 'polypeptide(L)'
;MKPTQQKQFDKKSFQDSVKKHLSVTYAHTVENADSRAWYLAMGRALAEFTTFDLLATETDPRIQQAKSVNYLSLEFLIGRLTGNNLISMGLYEQVTEAMAELGHNLTDLLEEERDPSLGNGGLGRLAACFMDSCAAQEFPTVGYGLHYEYGLFKQSFKDGRQQEAPDAWRGVEGYPWEVARPELAQEIGFYGHVEVVNVDGKEVRKWVPGMSVKAMPWDLPIVGYESDTVYPLRLWECQAIAPFSLASFNNGDYFEAQHALIDAGNITKVLYPNDNHEKGKTLRLMQQYFHSAASVRDILRRHEAAGYSLADLPKQETIQLNDTHPTIAIPELMRILMDEKGLTWEAAWDISSKTFAYTNHTLLPEALETWPESLIQHLLPRHMEIIYEINHRFLQDVRAMWPGDVAKQQKLSIIEEGFHRMVRMANLCVIGSYAVNGVAALHSELVKKDLFPEFHEMYPTRLHNVTNGITPRRWLKFCNPGLSQLITEKVGAEWPAKLEQLEGIAKYATDAKFQKEFMAVKKENKERLANWVKEHMGIELDTNAIFDVQIKRLHEYKRQHLDLLHVLSLYHRILNEPGFESTPRVVFFAAKAAPGYHLAKEIIFAINKIADKVNNDPRIGNKLKVVFIPDYRVSMAEIIIPAADVSQQISLAGKEASGTGNMKMALNGALTIGTMDGANVEIREEVGDENIYIFGLDVEGVKALKAQGYNPFDYYNADHLLKASMDLLLGEEFTPGQPGLLRATYDSLLDGGDPYLCLADFASYVKAHEEMGKQYKDQAGWAKKAILNTALVGKFTSDRSIRDYVNNIWKLEAVHR
;
A
#
# COMPACT_ATOMS: atom_id res chain seq x y z
N MET A 1 3.67 -15.40 35.74
CA MET A 1 2.74 -16.50 35.34
C MET A 1 3.43 -17.27 34.22
N LYS A 2 3.47 -18.58 34.28
CA LYS A 2 4.11 -19.39 33.21
C LYS A 2 3.29 -19.28 31.92
N PRO A 3 3.89 -18.98 30.77
CA PRO A 3 3.20 -18.86 29.48
C PRO A 3 3.19 -20.22 28.81
N THR A 4 2.29 -21.10 29.16
CA THR A 4 2.04 -22.37 28.44
C THR A 4 0.72 -22.96 28.90
N GLN A 5 -0.36 -22.33 28.54
CA GLN A 5 -1.65 -22.95 28.27
C GLN A 5 -2.21 -22.15 27.11
N GLN A 6 -2.38 -22.77 25.92
CA GLN A 6 -3.35 -22.29 24.93
C GLN A 6 -4.54 -21.80 25.75
N LYS A 7 -4.81 -20.50 25.71
CA LYS A 7 -5.98 -19.92 26.38
C LYS A 7 -7.18 -20.62 25.75
N GLN A 8 -7.69 -21.63 26.39
CA GLN A 8 -8.89 -22.32 25.92
C GLN A 8 -9.97 -21.23 25.85
N PHE A 9 -10.45 -20.91 24.65
CA PHE A 9 -11.54 -19.95 24.48
C PHE A 9 -12.73 -20.45 25.27
N ASP A 10 -13.12 -19.71 26.32
CA ASP A 10 -14.33 -19.96 27.07
C ASP A 10 -15.43 -19.08 26.55
N LYS A 11 -16.37 -19.68 25.79
CA LYS A 11 -17.49 -19.02 25.16
C LYS A 11 -18.32 -18.20 26.16
N LYS A 12 -18.57 -18.73 27.35
CA LYS A 12 -19.36 -18.04 28.38
C LYS A 12 -18.64 -16.81 28.93
N SER A 13 -17.37 -16.92 29.25
CA SER A 13 -16.54 -15.79 29.70
C SER A 13 -16.45 -14.72 28.63
N PHE A 14 -16.31 -15.10 27.36
CA PHE A 14 -16.32 -14.15 26.24
C PHE A 14 -17.66 -13.40 26.13
N GLN A 15 -18.80 -14.12 26.15
CA GLN A 15 -20.13 -13.51 26.12
C GLN A 15 -20.36 -12.55 27.29
N ASP A 16 -19.89 -12.91 28.50
CA ASP A 16 -19.98 -12.05 29.69
C ASP A 16 -19.09 -10.81 29.56
N SER A 17 -17.88 -10.93 28.95
CA SER A 17 -17.04 -9.77 28.62
C SER A 17 -17.69 -8.85 27.60
N VAL A 18 -18.30 -9.39 26.53
CA VAL A 18 -19.04 -8.58 25.53
C VAL A 18 -20.16 -7.77 26.22
N LYS A 19 -21.01 -8.42 27.04
CA LYS A 19 -22.08 -7.75 27.78
C LYS A 19 -21.55 -6.71 28.78
N LYS A 20 -20.42 -6.98 29.44
CA LYS A 20 -19.76 -6.05 30.33
C LYS A 20 -19.30 -4.80 29.57
N HIS A 21 -18.63 -4.94 28.43
CA HIS A 21 -18.20 -3.81 27.62
C HIS A 21 -19.40 -3.03 27.07
N LEU A 22 -20.46 -3.72 26.63
CA LEU A 22 -21.69 -3.07 26.18
C LEU A 22 -22.23 -2.12 27.27
N SER A 23 -22.31 -2.60 28.51
CA SER A 23 -22.87 -1.82 29.62
C SER A 23 -21.90 -0.80 30.21
N VAL A 24 -20.64 -1.21 30.52
CA VAL A 24 -19.70 -0.40 31.27
C VAL A 24 -18.93 0.57 30.39
N THR A 25 -18.55 0.13 29.17
CA THR A 25 -17.74 0.96 28.28
C THR A 25 -18.59 1.86 27.39
N TYR A 26 -19.72 1.32 26.90
CA TYR A 26 -20.56 2.02 25.91
C TYR A 26 -21.91 2.47 26.45
N ALA A 27 -22.22 2.19 27.71
CA ALA A 27 -23.45 2.60 28.42
C ALA A 27 -24.76 2.16 27.71
N HIS A 28 -24.77 0.97 27.10
CA HIS A 28 -25.94 0.36 26.49
C HIS A 28 -26.44 -0.85 27.30
N THR A 29 -27.75 -1.08 27.27
CA THR A 29 -28.33 -2.37 27.69
C THR A 29 -28.39 -3.31 26.48
N VAL A 30 -28.57 -4.61 26.74
CA VAL A 30 -28.75 -5.63 25.67
C VAL A 30 -29.95 -5.29 24.77
N GLU A 31 -30.99 -4.68 25.35
CA GLU A 31 -32.26 -4.38 24.67
C GLU A 31 -32.21 -3.11 23.80
N ASN A 32 -31.33 -2.15 24.13
CA ASN A 32 -31.27 -0.86 23.42
C ASN A 32 -30.02 -0.66 22.55
N ALA A 33 -29.12 -1.64 22.55
CA ALA A 33 -27.90 -1.58 21.75
C ALA A 33 -28.16 -1.84 20.27
N ASP A 34 -27.63 -0.99 19.41
CA ASP A 34 -27.60 -1.21 17.96
C ASP A 34 -26.41 -2.10 17.53
N SER A 35 -26.36 -2.45 16.24
CA SER A 35 -25.29 -3.30 15.69
C SER A 35 -23.91 -2.71 15.91
N ARG A 36 -23.77 -1.39 15.85
CA ARG A 36 -22.51 -0.68 16.09
C ARG A 36 -22.02 -0.86 17.52
N ALA A 37 -22.89 -0.72 18.50
CA ALA A 37 -22.56 -0.91 19.91
C ALA A 37 -22.13 -2.36 20.19
N TRP A 38 -22.84 -3.34 19.60
CA TRP A 38 -22.49 -4.75 19.70
C TRP A 38 -21.12 -5.06 19.07
N TYR A 39 -20.85 -4.51 17.88
CA TYR A 39 -19.52 -4.63 17.24
C TYR A 39 -18.41 -4.09 18.14
N LEU A 40 -18.58 -2.88 18.68
CA LEU A 40 -17.59 -2.25 19.55
C LEU A 40 -17.34 -3.05 20.84
N ALA A 41 -18.40 -3.54 21.46
CA ALA A 41 -18.30 -4.37 22.67
C ALA A 41 -17.59 -5.71 22.39
N MET A 42 -17.96 -6.37 21.29
CA MET A 42 -17.30 -7.57 20.81
C MET A 42 -15.80 -7.32 20.50
N GLY A 43 -15.51 -6.23 19.78
CA GLY A 43 -14.12 -5.84 19.48
C GLY A 43 -13.27 -5.61 20.73
N ARG A 44 -13.82 -4.95 21.76
CA ARG A 44 -13.12 -4.77 23.04
C ARG A 44 -12.90 -6.09 23.78
N ALA A 45 -13.88 -6.98 23.80
CA ALA A 45 -13.72 -8.30 24.41
C ALA A 45 -12.64 -9.13 23.72
N LEU A 46 -12.54 -9.03 22.38
CA LEU A 46 -11.46 -9.68 21.61
C LEU A 46 -10.11 -9.00 21.84
N ALA A 47 -10.08 -7.68 21.98
CA ALA A 47 -8.85 -6.92 22.25
C ALA A 47 -8.23 -7.27 23.60
N GLU A 48 -9.00 -7.77 24.57
CA GLU A 48 -8.44 -8.27 25.84
C GLU A 48 -7.44 -9.42 25.59
N PHE A 49 -7.72 -10.34 24.66
CA PHE A 49 -6.81 -11.43 24.30
C PHE A 49 -5.54 -10.88 23.63
N THR A 50 -5.69 -10.08 22.61
CA THR A 50 -4.55 -9.60 21.82
C THR A 50 -3.67 -8.61 22.59
N THR A 51 -4.24 -7.78 23.48
CA THR A 51 -3.46 -6.87 24.33
C THR A 51 -2.65 -7.64 25.37
N PHE A 52 -3.20 -8.71 25.94
CA PHE A 52 -2.49 -9.56 26.86
C PHE A 52 -1.28 -10.23 26.17
N ASP A 53 -1.49 -10.78 24.99
CA ASP A 53 -0.43 -11.42 24.21
C ASP A 53 0.61 -10.42 23.69
N LEU A 54 0.20 -9.19 23.33
CA LEU A 54 1.11 -8.10 22.99
C LEU A 54 2.06 -7.78 24.17
N LEU A 55 1.51 -7.59 25.36
CA LEU A 55 2.32 -7.34 26.56
C LEU A 55 3.24 -8.51 26.90
N ALA A 56 2.74 -9.74 26.78
CA ALA A 56 3.53 -10.93 27.01
C ALA A 56 4.67 -11.09 25.97
N THR A 57 4.43 -10.69 24.71
CA THR A 57 5.46 -10.67 23.66
C THR A 57 6.49 -9.57 23.93
N GLU A 58 6.07 -8.34 24.27
CA GLU A 58 6.97 -7.24 24.57
C GLU A 58 7.85 -7.50 25.82
N THR A 59 7.37 -8.27 26.77
CA THR A 59 8.08 -8.57 28.02
C THR A 59 8.85 -9.90 28.01
N ASP A 60 8.78 -10.66 26.94
CA ASP A 60 9.55 -11.90 26.80
C ASP A 60 11.05 -11.59 26.65
N PRO A 61 11.92 -12.04 27.58
CA PRO A 61 13.35 -11.74 27.51
C PRO A 61 14.02 -12.29 26.24
N ARG A 62 13.49 -13.37 25.65
CA ARG A 62 14.05 -13.93 24.42
C ARG A 62 13.81 -13.02 23.22
N ILE A 63 12.62 -12.39 23.16
CA ILE A 63 12.27 -11.40 22.11
C ILE A 63 13.03 -10.09 22.35
N GLN A 64 13.14 -9.63 23.60
CA GLN A 64 13.88 -8.41 23.93
C GLN A 64 15.37 -8.50 23.60
N GLN A 65 15.96 -9.70 23.66
CA GLN A 65 17.37 -9.94 23.36
C GLN A 65 17.63 -10.40 21.92
N ALA A 66 16.60 -10.72 21.18
CA ALA A 66 16.73 -11.11 19.77
C ALA A 66 16.93 -9.89 18.88
N LYS A 67 17.64 -10.08 17.76
CA LYS A 67 17.70 -9.07 16.71
C LYS A 67 16.30 -8.80 16.17
N SER A 68 15.95 -7.52 16.02
CA SER A 68 14.63 -7.12 15.53
C SER A 68 14.69 -6.24 14.27
N VAL A 69 13.62 -6.27 13.48
CA VAL A 69 13.42 -5.33 12.39
C VAL A 69 12.40 -4.26 12.78
N ASN A 70 12.73 -3.02 12.47
CA ASN A 70 11.89 -1.84 12.67
C ASN A 70 11.45 -1.35 11.30
N TYR A 71 10.18 -1.59 10.96
CA TYR A 71 9.65 -1.30 9.62
C TYR A 71 9.01 0.09 9.61
N LEU A 72 9.70 1.07 9.03
CA LEU A 72 9.26 2.46 8.95
C LEU A 72 8.49 2.71 7.65
N SER A 73 7.23 3.06 7.77
CA SER A 73 6.38 3.39 6.63
C SER A 73 5.41 4.52 6.96
N LEU A 74 5.23 5.47 6.04
CA LEU A 74 4.18 6.50 6.18
C LEU A 74 2.77 5.95 5.96
N GLU A 75 2.66 4.75 5.38
CA GLU A 75 1.40 4.09 5.10
C GLU A 75 1.35 2.69 5.69
N PHE A 76 0.24 2.35 6.32
CA PHE A 76 -0.14 0.98 6.65
C PHE A 76 -1.61 0.77 6.30
N LEU A 77 -1.87 0.21 5.11
CA LEU A 77 -3.22 -0.06 4.64
C LEU A 77 -3.71 -1.41 5.20
N ILE A 78 -3.99 -1.41 6.50
CA ILE A 78 -4.28 -2.63 7.26
C ILE A 78 -5.64 -3.25 6.96
N GLY A 79 -6.63 -2.45 6.54
CA GLY A 79 -8.00 -2.90 6.42
C GLY A 79 -8.67 -3.17 7.77
N ARG A 80 -9.85 -3.78 7.75
CA ARG A 80 -10.56 -4.22 8.95
C ARG A 80 -9.75 -5.27 9.69
N LEU A 81 -9.64 -5.14 11.02
CA LEU A 81 -8.82 -6.05 11.84
C LEU A 81 -9.62 -7.22 12.42
N THR A 82 -10.90 -7.01 12.76
CA THR A 82 -11.66 -7.99 13.54
C THR A 82 -11.72 -9.36 12.87
N GLY A 83 -12.17 -9.43 11.62
CA GLY A 83 -12.24 -10.69 10.88
C GLY A 83 -10.87 -11.33 10.66
N ASN A 84 -9.87 -10.54 10.34
CA ASN A 84 -8.49 -11.02 10.15
C ASN A 84 -7.90 -11.57 11.46
N ASN A 85 -8.09 -10.88 12.58
CA ASN A 85 -7.60 -11.32 13.88
C ASN A 85 -8.31 -12.60 14.33
N LEU A 86 -9.62 -12.73 14.09
CA LEU A 86 -10.36 -13.96 14.37
C LEU A 86 -9.80 -15.16 13.61
N ILE A 87 -9.45 -14.98 12.33
CA ILE A 87 -8.81 -16.03 11.52
C ILE A 87 -7.41 -16.36 12.09
N SER A 88 -6.62 -15.34 12.42
CA SER A 88 -5.26 -15.56 12.95
C SER A 88 -5.25 -16.22 14.32
N MET A 89 -6.18 -15.89 15.19
CA MET A 89 -6.36 -16.55 16.51
C MET A 89 -7.02 -17.92 16.44
N GLY A 90 -7.54 -18.34 15.26
CA GLY A 90 -8.31 -19.59 15.14
C GLY A 90 -9.66 -19.56 15.87
N LEU A 91 -10.24 -18.36 16.10
CA LEU A 91 -11.45 -18.18 16.89
C LEU A 91 -12.70 -17.84 16.07
N TYR A 92 -12.60 -17.81 14.74
CA TYR A 92 -13.69 -17.31 13.88
C TYR A 92 -15.00 -18.07 14.09
N GLU A 93 -14.95 -19.41 14.07
CA GLU A 93 -16.13 -20.25 14.25
C GLU A 93 -16.71 -20.16 15.67
N GLN A 94 -15.85 -20.20 16.67
CA GLN A 94 -16.23 -20.13 18.08
C GLN A 94 -16.90 -18.79 18.44
N VAL A 95 -16.40 -17.68 17.88
CA VAL A 95 -17.01 -16.36 18.07
C VAL A 95 -18.31 -16.24 17.26
N THR A 96 -18.39 -16.86 16.07
CA THR A 96 -19.63 -16.95 15.30
C THR A 96 -20.74 -17.61 16.14
N GLU A 97 -20.46 -18.75 16.75
CA GLU A 97 -21.40 -19.45 17.62
C GLU A 97 -21.76 -18.62 18.87
N ALA A 98 -20.74 -18.01 19.51
CA ALA A 98 -20.96 -17.20 20.71
C ALA A 98 -21.86 -15.98 20.44
N MET A 99 -21.68 -15.30 19.31
CA MET A 99 -22.51 -14.16 18.92
C MET A 99 -23.91 -14.58 18.44
N ALA A 100 -24.01 -15.73 17.75
CA ALA A 100 -25.32 -16.28 17.35
C ALA A 100 -26.21 -16.62 18.57
N GLU A 101 -25.65 -17.14 19.65
CA GLU A 101 -26.35 -17.38 20.93
C GLU A 101 -26.80 -16.08 21.62
N LEU A 102 -26.12 -14.93 21.32
CA LEU A 102 -26.53 -13.60 21.75
C LEU A 102 -27.56 -12.95 20.80
N GLY A 103 -27.92 -13.64 19.71
CA GLY A 103 -28.91 -13.17 18.73
C GLY A 103 -28.32 -12.36 17.57
N HIS A 104 -27.02 -12.40 17.34
CA HIS A 104 -26.33 -11.62 16.32
C HIS A 104 -25.60 -12.48 15.30
N ASN A 105 -25.66 -12.07 14.03
CA ASN A 105 -24.84 -12.64 12.98
C ASN A 105 -23.45 -11.96 12.98
N LEU A 106 -22.38 -12.74 13.06
CA LEU A 106 -21.02 -12.20 13.08
C LEU A 106 -20.71 -11.41 11.79
N THR A 107 -21.13 -11.89 10.63
CA THR A 107 -20.88 -11.22 9.35
C THR A 107 -21.49 -9.80 9.34
N ASP A 108 -22.71 -9.64 9.84
CA ASP A 108 -23.37 -8.34 9.91
C ASP A 108 -22.64 -7.39 10.88
N LEU A 109 -22.14 -7.91 12.00
CA LEU A 109 -21.35 -7.13 12.94
C LEU A 109 -19.99 -6.71 12.35
N LEU A 110 -19.35 -7.56 11.55
CA LEU A 110 -18.08 -7.22 10.88
C LEU A 110 -18.25 -6.08 9.86
N GLU A 111 -19.44 -5.91 9.27
CA GLU A 111 -19.72 -4.79 8.37
C GLU A 111 -19.79 -3.43 9.09
N GLU A 112 -20.01 -3.41 10.41
CA GLU A 112 -19.94 -2.18 11.21
C GLU A 112 -18.50 -1.64 11.37
N GLU A 113 -17.47 -2.48 11.12
CA GLU A 113 -16.09 -2.05 11.19
C GLU A 113 -15.71 -1.16 10.01
N ARG A 114 -15.22 0.04 10.31
CA ARG A 114 -14.66 0.93 9.28
C ARG A 114 -13.23 0.54 8.97
N ASP A 115 -12.84 0.64 7.68
CA ASP A 115 -11.44 0.48 7.30
C ASP A 115 -10.62 1.63 7.90
N PRO A 116 -9.56 1.38 8.67
CA PRO A 116 -8.63 2.43 9.04
C PRO A 116 -7.95 3.03 7.80
N SER A 117 -8.15 4.33 7.58
CA SER A 117 -7.67 5.04 6.38
C SER A 117 -6.18 5.43 6.50
N LEU A 118 -5.34 4.51 6.97
CA LEU A 118 -3.93 4.72 7.30
C LEU A 118 -2.98 4.44 6.11
N GLY A 119 -3.52 4.26 4.91
CA GLY A 119 -2.74 3.99 3.71
C GLY A 119 -3.52 4.31 2.43
N ASN A 120 -2.81 4.35 1.31
CA ASN A 120 -3.38 4.70 0.01
C ASN A 120 -3.44 3.50 -0.95
N GLY A 121 -2.31 2.80 -1.13
CA GLY A 121 -2.22 1.82 -2.21
C GLY A 121 -1.26 0.67 -1.92
N GLY A 122 -0.53 0.25 -2.97
CA GLY A 122 0.34 -0.93 -2.92
C GLY A 122 1.42 -0.89 -1.85
N LEU A 123 2.06 0.27 -1.65
CA LEU A 123 3.11 0.45 -0.64
C LEU A 123 2.57 0.21 0.78
N GLY A 124 1.44 0.83 1.12
CA GLY A 124 0.81 0.68 2.45
C GLY A 124 0.24 -0.71 2.67
N ARG A 125 -0.32 -1.34 1.62
CA ARG A 125 -0.83 -2.71 1.76
C ARG A 125 0.31 -3.74 1.87
N LEU A 126 1.43 -3.51 1.18
CA LEU A 126 2.62 -4.35 1.33
C LEU A 126 3.15 -4.30 2.77
N ALA A 127 3.28 -3.11 3.35
CA ALA A 127 3.67 -2.93 4.75
C ALA A 127 2.77 -3.74 5.70
N ALA A 128 1.45 -3.69 5.49
CA ALA A 128 0.49 -4.47 6.27
C ALA A 128 0.65 -5.99 6.09
N CYS A 129 0.88 -6.47 4.85
CA CYS A 129 1.15 -7.89 4.59
C CYS A 129 2.47 -8.35 5.23
N PHE A 130 3.49 -7.50 5.23
CA PHE A 130 4.79 -7.84 5.84
C PHE A 130 4.71 -7.94 7.36
N MET A 131 3.94 -7.04 8.01
CA MET A 131 3.70 -7.16 9.46
C MET A 131 2.98 -8.46 9.80
N ASP A 132 1.93 -8.83 9.05
CA ASP A 132 1.20 -10.10 9.21
C ASP A 132 2.16 -11.31 9.05
N SER A 133 3.01 -11.29 8.02
CA SER A 133 3.95 -12.39 7.75
C SER A 133 5.10 -12.47 8.75
N CYS A 134 5.58 -11.34 9.29
CA CYS A 134 6.56 -11.34 10.37
C CYS A 134 5.97 -11.97 11.64
N ALA A 135 4.74 -11.58 12.00
CA ALA A 135 4.05 -12.14 13.16
C ALA A 135 3.73 -13.62 13.00
N ALA A 136 3.24 -14.04 11.83
CA ALA A 136 2.93 -15.43 11.53
C ALA A 136 4.16 -16.36 11.55
N GLN A 137 5.35 -15.82 11.25
CA GLN A 137 6.63 -16.55 11.27
C GLN A 137 7.47 -16.24 12.51
N GLU A 138 6.93 -15.47 13.46
CA GLU A 138 7.53 -15.15 14.76
C GLU A 138 8.91 -14.45 14.67
N PHE A 139 9.12 -13.65 13.61
CA PHE A 139 10.29 -12.79 13.50
C PHE A 139 10.08 -11.48 14.27
N PRO A 140 10.96 -11.15 15.25
CA PRO A 140 10.81 -9.95 16.07
C PRO A 140 10.72 -8.68 15.22
N THR A 141 9.57 -7.98 15.33
CA THR A 141 9.25 -6.86 14.43
C THR A 141 8.46 -5.79 15.15
N VAL A 142 8.74 -4.53 14.86
CA VAL A 142 7.90 -3.39 15.22
C VAL A 142 7.62 -2.58 13.95
N GLY A 143 6.35 -2.36 13.64
CA GLY A 143 5.95 -1.42 12.61
C GLY A 143 5.83 -0.01 13.18
N TYR A 144 6.31 0.99 12.44
CA TYR A 144 6.19 2.40 12.80
C TYR A 144 5.50 3.19 11.70
N GLY A 145 4.42 3.88 12.04
CA GLY A 145 3.64 4.70 11.14
C GLY A 145 3.10 5.96 11.80
N LEU A 146 2.18 6.64 11.13
CA LEU A 146 1.47 7.80 11.68
C LEU A 146 0.01 7.46 11.98
N HIS A 147 -0.48 7.94 13.11
CA HIS A 147 -1.88 7.85 13.52
C HIS A 147 -2.66 9.03 12.92
N TYR A 148 -3.01 8.89 11.63
CA TYR A 148 -3.78 9.95 10.95
C TYR A 148 -5.20 10.05 11.51
N GLU A 149 -5.66 11.28 11.74
CA GLU A 149 -7.03 11.54 12.21
C GLU A 149 -8.06 11.15 11.13
N TYR A 150 -7.81 11.55 9.88
CA TYR A 150 -8.69 11.26 8.72
C TYR A 150 -8.02 10.39 7.66
N GLY A 151 -6.69 10.27 7.69
CA GLY A 151 -5.91 9.48 6.74
C GLY A 151 -6.13 9.88 5.28
N LEU A 152 -6.38 8.88 4.42
CA LEU A 152 -6.77 9.13 3.04
C LEU A 152 -8.26 9.48 2.96
N PHE A 153 -8.62 10.44 2.11
CA PHE A 153 -9.99 10.92 1.93
C PHE A 153 -10.98 9.81 1.53
N LYS A 154 -12.23 10.00 1.93
CA LYS A 154 -13.37 9.24 1.43
C LYS A 154 -13.80 9.81 0.08
N GLN A 155 -13.97 8.92 -0.92
CA GLN A 155 -14.36 9.32 -2.27
C GLN A 155 -15.86 9.13 -2.49
N SER A 156 -16.48 10.13 -3.11
CA SER A 156 -17.80 10.03 -3.72
C SER A 156 -17.79 10.68 -5.10
N PHE A 157 -18.87 10.51 -5.86
CA PHE A 157 -19.04 11.16 -7.15
C PHE A 157 -20.22 12.11 -7.12
N LYS A 158 -20.02 13.31 -7.67
CA LYS A 158 -21.06 14.27 -7.96
C LYS A 158 -20.98 14.66 -9.43
N ASP A 159 -22.07 14.42 -10.16
CA ASP A 159 -22.13 14.65 -11.62
C ASP A 159 -21.00 13.97 -12.42
N GLY A 160 -20.54 12.80 -11.94
CA GLY A 160 -19.42 12.03 -12.50
C GLY A 160 -18.03 12.46 -12.01
N ARG A 161 -17.92 13.55 -11.25
CA ARG A 161 -16.62 14.08 -10.75
C ARG A 161 -16.31 13.59 -9.35
N GLN A 162 -15.05 13.24 -9.11
CA GLN A 162 -14.56 12.88 -7.77
C GLN A 162 -14.76 14.01 -6.78
N GLN A 163 -15.35 13.68 -5.64
CA GLN A 163 -15.43 14.52 -4.45
C GLN A 163 -14.63 13.87 -3.33
N GLU A 164 -13.90 14.67 -2.57
CA GLU A 164 -13.10 14.23 -1.43
C GLU A 164 -13.73 14.73 -0.13
N ALA A 165 -13.91 13.84 0.82
CA ALA A 165 -14.38 14.16 2.17
C ALA A 165 -13.44 13.54 3.23
N PRO A 166 -13.36 14.14 4.44
CA PRO A 166 -12.62 13.52 5.54
C PRO A 166 -13.17 12.13 5.86
N ASP A 167 -12.30 11.16 6.10
CA ASP A 167 -12.70 9.82 6.54
C ASP A 167 -12.48 9.66 8.05
N ALA A 168 -13.52 9.90 8.84
CA ALA A 168 -13.49 9.73 10.29
C ALA A 168 -13.53 8.24 10.67
N TRP A 169 -12.53 7.48 10.26
CA TRP A 169 -12.46 6.02 10.40
C TRP A 169 -12.54 5.54 11.86
N ARG A 170 -11.97 6.31 12.78
CA ARG A 170 -11.94 5.98 14.22
C ARG A 170 -13.31 6.11 14.88
N GLY A 171 -14.15 7.03 14.41
CA GLY A 171 -15.41 7.40 15.07
C GLY A 171 -15.19 8.14 16.40
N VAL A 172 -16.29 8.55 17.03
CA VAL A 172 -16.26 9.23 18.35
C VAL A 172 -16.03 8.25 19.50
N GLU A 173 -16.39 6.99 19.30
CA GLU A 173 -16.25 5.91 20.29
C GLU A 173 -14.83 5.35 20.39
N GLY A 174 -13.94 5.76 19.47
CA GLY A 174 -12.60 5.19 19.29
C GLY A 174 -12.62 3.88 18.48
N TYR A 175 -11.44 3.35 18.23
CA TYR A 175 -11.25 2.09 17.53
C TYR A 175 -10.94 0.98 18.55
N PRO A 176 -11.68 -0.15 18.59
CA PRO A 176 -11.59 -1.09 19.73
C PRO A 176 -10.23 -1.78 19.87
N TRP A 177 -9.42 -1.81 18.80
CA TRP A 177 -8.14 -2.49 18.77
C TRP A 177 -6.96 -1.64 19.20
N GLU A 178 -7.09 -0.31 19.26
CA GLU A 178 -5.96 0.58 19.59
C GLU A 178 -5.73 0.69 21.10
N VAL A 179 -4.44 0.75 21.48
CA VAL A 179 -3.98 0.93 22.85
C VAL A 179 -3.09 2.17 22.91
N ALA A 180 -3.48 3.15 23.72
CA ALA A 180 -2.68 4.34 23.98
C ALA A 180 -1.47 3.99 24.85
N ARG A 181 -0.28 4.50 24.52
CA ARG A 181 0.97 4.25 25.23
C ARG A 181 1.64 5.57 25.70
N PRO A 182 0.97 6.36 26.54
CA PRO A 182 1.47 7.69 26.93
C PRO A 182 2.84 7.65 27.61
N GLU A 183 3.20 6.54 28.27
CA GLU A 183 4.50 6.31 28.88
C GLU A 183 5.67 6.25 27.86
N LEU A 184 5.37 6.07 26.59
CA LEU A 184 6.35 6.00 25.51
C LEU A 184 6.37 7.28 24.65
N ALA A 185 5.65 8.32 25.08
CA ALA A 185 5.58 9.58 24.33
C ALA A 185 6.97 10.24 24.21
N GLN A 186 7.22 10.87 23.04
CA GLN A 186 8.49 11.53 22.72
C GLN A 186 8.27 13.01 22.42
N GLU A 187 9.27 13.85 22.70
CA GLU A 187 9.30 15.24 22.27
C GLU A 187 10.09 15.38 20.98
N ILE A 188 9.50 16.04 19.96
CA ILE A 188 10.08 16.24 18.64
C ILE A 188 10.14 17.74 18.36
N GLY A 189 11.34 18.23 17.97
CA GLY A 189 11.60 19.63 17.66
C GLY A 189 11.53 19.92 16.16
N PHE A 190 11.24 21.18 15.83
CA PHE A 190 11.27 21.75 14.45
C PHE A 190 11.84 23.15 14.48
N TYR A 191 12.35 23.61 13.34
CA TYR A 191 12.86 24.98 13.15
C TYR A 191 14.06 25.31 14.06
N GLY A 192 14.19 26.58 14.41
CA GLY A 192 15.24 27.04 15.31
C GLY A 192 16.59 27.20 14.65
N HIS A 193 17.65 26.98 15.41
CA HIS A 193 19.02 27.20 14.96
C HIS A 193 20.01 26.23 15.65
N VAL A 194 21.23 26.19 15.13
CA VAL A 194 22.33 25.42 15.72
C VAL A 194 23.27 26.34 16.48
N GLU A 195 23.51 26.03 17.74
CA GLU A 195 24.50 26.69 18.57
C GLU A 195 25.80 25.86 18.61
N VAL A 196 26.94 26.53 18.64
CA VAL A 196 28.22 25.89 18.92
C VAL A 196 28.60 26.21 20.37
N VAL A 197 28.57 25.17 21.20
CA VAL A 197 28.89 25.30 22.64
C VAL A 197 30.19 24.56 22.94
N ASN A 198 31.01 25.12 23.86
CA ASN A 198 32.22 24.44 24.33
C ASN A 198 31.86 23.60 25.57
N VAL A 199 32.04 22.28 25.46
CA VAL A 199 31.85 21.32 26.52
C VAL A 199 33.21 20.64 26.80
N ASP A 200 33.79 20.83 27.93
CA ASP A 200 35.09 20.23 28.32
C ASP A 200 36.23 20.48 27.31
N GLY A 201 36.27 21.67 26.70
CA GLY A 201 37.28 22.07 25.75
C GLY A 201 37.01 21.56 24.29
N LYS A 202 35.89 20.91 24.03
CA LYS A 202 35.45 20.49 22.69
C LYS A 202 34.26 21.30 22.21
N GLU A 203 34.29 21.72 20.97
CA GLU A 203 33.13 22.30 20.29
C GLU A 203 32.08 21.22 20.03
N VAL A 204 30.90 21.42 20.59
CA VAL A 204 29.72 20.58 20.39
C VAL A 204 28.63 21.40 19.71
N ARG A 205 28.04 20.83 18.67
CA ARG A 205 26.89 21.44 17.99
C ARG A 205 25.60 21.05 18.73
N LYS A 206 24.80 22.04 19.07
CA LYS A 206 23.52 21.86 19.74
C LYS A 206 22.40 22.49 18.93
N TRP A 207 21.46 21.67 18.51
CA TRP A 207 20.23 22.19 17.92
C TRP A 207 19.29 22.72 19.00
N VAL A 208 18.83 23.96 18.82
CA VAL A 208 17.80 24.61 19.65
C VAL A 208 16.55 24.75 18.80
N PRO A 209 15.54 23.87 18.98
CA PRO A 209 14.30 23.94 18.22
C PRO A 209 13.53 25.23 18.46
N GLY A 210 12.89 25.76 17.42
CA GLY A 210 11.96 26.89 17.52
C GLY A 210 10.54 26.48 17.88
N MET A 211 10.20 25.21 17.66
CA MET A 211 8.91 24.60 17.99
C MET A 211 9.15 23.16 18.49
N SER A 212 8.41 22.73 19.49
CA SER A 212 8.39 21.34 19.95
C SER A 212 6.96 20.81 20.00
N VAL A 213 6.79 19.54 19.63
CA VAL A 213 5.53 18.79 19.70
C VAL A 213 5.73 17.47 20.43
N LYS A 214 4.63 16.87 20.88
CA LYS A 214 4.62 15.56 21.52
C LYS A 214 4.18 14.49 20.51
N ALA A 215 5.00 13.49 20.28
CA ALA A 215 4.64 12.27 19.59
C ALA A 215 4.02 11.28 20.58
N MET A 216 2.70 11.10 20.47
CA MET A 216 1.90 10.21 21.30
C MET A 216 1.71 8.88 20.56
N PRO A 217 2.19 7.74 21.08
CA PRO A 217 2.06 6.47 20.40
C PRO A 217 0.74 5.75 20.70
N TRP A 218 0.20 5.12 19.67
CA TRP A 218 -0.93 4.21 19.69
C TRP A 218 -0.49 2.88 19.09
N ASP A 219 -0.63 1.78 19.84
CA ASP A 219 -0.29 0.45 19.36
C ASP A 219 -1.54 -0.26 18.84
N LEU A 220 -1.43 -0.82 17.63
CA LEU A 220 -2.39 -1.77 17.06
C LEU A 220 -1.77 -3.18 17.08
N PRO A 221 -2.51 -4.21 17.51
CA PRO A 221 -2.00 -5.57 17.57
C PRO A 221 -1.92 -6.19 16.17
N ILE A 222 -0.75 -6.70 15.81
CA ILE A 222 -0.54 -7.57 14.65
C ILE A 222 -0.44 -9.00 15.15
N VAL A 223 -1.50 -9.77 14.95
CA VAL A 223 -1.66 -11.11 15.49
C VAL A 223 -1.01 -12.13 14.56
N GLY A 224 -0.11 -12.94 15.05
CA GLY A 224 0.47 -14.07 14.32
C GLY A 224 -0.57 -15.13 14.01
N TYR A 225 -0.53 -15.67 12.78
CA TYR A 225 -1.45 -16.74 12.37
C TYR A 225 -1.13 -18.05 13.12
N GLU A 226 -2.11 -18.55 13.88
CA GLU A 226 -1.97 -19.77 14.72
C GLU A 226 -0.75 -19.70 15.67
N SER A 227 -0.42 -18.50 16.18
CA SER A 227 0.69 -18.22 17.08
C SER A 227 0.22 -17.35 18.26
N ASP A 228 0.86 -17.51 19.43
CA ASP A 228 0.63 -16.65 20.60
C ASP A 228 1.41 -15.33 20.51
N THR A 229 2.11 -15.09 19.40
CA THR A 229 2.93 -13.90 19.18
C THR A 229 2.09 -12.75 18.60
N VAL A 230 2.16 -11.58 19.25
CA VAL A 230 1.52 -10.36 18.78
C VAL A 230 2.56 -9.23 18.79
N TYR A 231 2.83 -8.67 17.62
CA TYR A 231 3.74 -7.53 17.50
C TYR A 231 2.98 -6.20 17.37
N PRO A 232 3.56 -5.08 17.85
CA PRO A 232 2.92 -3.78 17.73
C PRO A 232 3.10 -3.18 16.34
N LEU A 233 2.02 -2.60 15.80
CA LEU A 233 2.07 -1.51 14.83
C LEU A 233 1.92 -0.22 15.62
N ARG A 234 3.04 0.49 15.85
CA ARG A 234 3.11 1.73 16.64
C ARG A 234 2.88 2.93 15.74
N LEU A 235 1.80 3.63 16.00
CA LEU A 235 1.37 4.78 15.22
C LEU A 235 1.53 6.07 16.06
N TRP A 236 2.23 7.05 15.49
CA TRP A 236 2.50 8.32 16.16
C TRP A 236 1.42 9.37 15.84
N GLU A 237 0.73 9.85 16.87
CA GLU A 237 -0.15 11.02 16.82
C GLU A 237 0.61 12.26 17.27
N CYS A 238 0.52 13.34 16.51
CA CYS A 238 1.15 14.61 16.90
C CYS A 238 0.21 15.42 17.76
N GLN A 239 0.68 15.80 18.96
CA GLN A 239 -0.03 16.60 19.95
C GLN A 239 0.80 17.81 20.35
N ALA A 240 0.13 18.91 20.70
CA ALA A 240 0.82 20.06 21.30
C ALA A 240 1.32 19.72 22.70
N ILE A 241 2.51 20.21 23.08
CA ILE A 241 3.03 20.09 24.46
C ILE A 241 2.16 20.89 25.42
N ALA A 242 1.83 22.14 25.03
CA ALA A 242 0.90 23.00 25.74
C ALA A 242 -0.31 23.30 24.85
N PRO A 243 -1.37 22.50 24.89
CA PRO A 243 -2.47 22.56 23.92
C PRO A 243 -3.40 23.78 24.06
N PHE A 244 -3.32 24.48 25.20
CA PHE A 244 -4.22 25.58 25.49
C PHE A 244 -3.55 26.67 26.31
N SER A 245 -3.68 27.93 25.89
CA SER A 245 -3.22 29.13 26.60
C SER A 245 -4.39 29.75 27.37
N LEU A 246 -4.48 29.49 28.64
CA LEU A 246 -5.50 30.11 29.50
C LEU A 246 -5.35 31.65 29.57
N ALA A 247 -4.12 32.16 29.49
CA ALA A 247 -3.88 33.59 29.46
C ALA A 247 -4.48 34.26 28.21
N SER A 248 -4.19 33.73 27.02
CA SER A 248 -4.78 34.23 25.78
C SER A 248 -6.31 34.10 25.77
N PHE A 249 -6.84 32.98 26.29
CA PHE A 249 -8.29 32.77 26.38
C PHE A 249 -8.97 33.81 27.25
N ASN A 250 -8.40 34.09 28.43
CA ASN A 250 -8.95 35.10 29.36
C ASN A 250 -8.84 36.54 28.84
N ASN A 251 -7.92 36.79 27.91
CA ASN A 251 -7.80 38.06 27.19
C ASN A 251 -8.76 38.22 26.00
N GLY A 252 -9.56 37.17 25.70
CA GLY A 252 -10.47 37.15 24.57
C GLY A 252 -9.84 36.69 23.24
N ASP A 253 -8.57 36.31 23.22
CA ASP A 253 -7.84 35.82 22.05
C ASP A 253 -8.06 34.31 21.88
N TYR A 254 -9.29 33.90 21.63
CA TYR A 254 -9.73 32.48 21.61
C TYR A 254 -9.04 31.65 20.54
N PHE A 255 -8.70 32.25 19.38
CA PHE A 255 -7.96 31.56 18.34
C PHE A 255 -6.51 31.30 18.76
N GLU A 256 -5.83 32.34 19.25
CA GLU A 256 -4.46 32.24 19.75
C GLU A 256 -4.33 31.24 20.90
N ALA A 257 -5.37 31.17 21.75
CA ALA A 257 -5.43 30.21 22.84
C ALA A 257 -5.34 28.73 22.40
N GLN A 258 -5.68 28.43 21.15
CA GLN A 258 -5.68 27.08 20.56
C GLN A 258 -4.67 26.91 19.41
N HIS A 259 -3.89 27.93 19.08
CA HIS A 259 -3.00 27.93 17.91
C HIS A 259 -2.03 26.73 17.92
N ALA A 260 -1.36 26.48 19.05
CA ALA A 260 -0.44 25.37 19.19
C ALA A 260 -1.11 23.99 18.98
N LEU A 261 -2.37 23.83 19.41
CA LEU A 261 -3.15 22.61 19.20
C LEU A 261 -3.41 22.37 17.71
N ILE A 262 -3.75 23.44 16.98
CA ILE A 262 -4.05 23.37 15.54
C ILE A 262 -2.78 23.04 14.76
N ASP A 263 -1.66 23.71 15.06
CA ASP A 263 -0.40 23.50 14.37
C ASP A 263 0.14 22.07 14.55
N ALA A 264 0.16 21.58 15.79
CA ALA A 264 0.57 20.21 16.06
C ALA A 264 -0.38 19.19 15.41
N GLY A 265 -1.71 19.39 15.57
CA GLY A 265 -2.72 18.48 15.03
C GLY A 265 -2.68 18.35 13.49
N ASN A 266 -2.28 19.41 12.77
CA ASN A 266 -2.17 19.37 11.31
C ASN A 266 -1.13 18.35 10.83
N ILE A 267 -0.09 18.06 11.59
CA ILE A 267 1.00 17.15 11.18
C ILE A 267 0.47 15.74 10.93
N THR A 268 -0.48 15.26 11.75
CA THR A 268 -1.08 13.92 11.58
C THR A 268 -2.56 13.96 11.19
N LYS A 269 -3.00 15.04 10.52
CA LYS A 269 -4.40 15.21 10.12
C LYS A 269 -4.78 14.31 8.96
N VAL A 270 -4.05 14.36 7.86
CA VAL A 270 -4.33 13.63 6.61
C VAL A 270 -3.06 13.00 6.03
N LEU A 271 -3.24 11.87 5.36
CA LEU A 271 -2.19 11.23 4.57
C LEU A 271 -2.06 11.95 3.21
N TYR A 272 -0.83 12.26 2.81
CA TYR A 272 -0.51 12.93 1.55
C TYR A 272 -1.29 14.23 1.33
N PRO A 273 -1.09 15.25 2.21
CA PRO A 273 -1.65 16.57 1.96
C PRO A 273 -1.21 17.10 0.59
N ASN A 274 -2.07 17.91 -0.03
CA ASN A 274 -1.77 18.51 -1.34
C ASN A 274 -0.50 19.37 -1.26
N ASP A 275 0.50 19.07 -2.06
CA ASP A 275 1.83 19.69 -2.12
C ASP A 275 2.05 20.58 -3.36
N ASN A 276 0.99 20.97 -4.07
CA ASN A 276 1.05 21.94 -5.16
C ASN A 276 1.42 23.35 -4.69
N HIS A 277 1.62 23.55 -3.39
CA HIS A 277 2.01 24.82 -2.78
C HIS A 277 3.03 24.60 -1.64
N GLU A 278 3.82 25.62 -1.33
CA GLU A 278 4.94 25.54 -0.38
C GLU A 278 4.54 25.06 1.03
N LYS A 279 3.38 25.52 1.55
CA LYS A 279 2.87 25.06 2.85
C LYS A 279 2.58 23.55 2.88
N GLY A 280 2.07 23.02 1.78
CA GLY A 280 1.81 21.58 1.65
C GLY A 280 3.11 20.77 1.60
N LYS A 281 4.12 21.25 0.87
CA LYS A 281 5.46 20.65 0.87
C LYS A 281 6.07 20.65 2.27
N THR A 282 5.99 21.77 2.98
CA THR A 282 6.46 21.91 4.36
C THR A 282 5.77 20.89 5.27
N LEU A 283 4.45 20.79 5.20
CA LEU A 283 3.67 19.86 6.01
C LEU A 283 4.07 18.39 5.73
N ARG A 284 4.25 18.01 4.45
CA ARG A 284 4.71 16.65 4.11
C ARG A 284 6.10 16.34 4.65
N LEU A 285 7.04 17.28 4.60
CA LEU A 285 8.36 17.10 5.19
C LEU A 285 8.28 17.01 6.72
N MET A 286 7.41 17.81 7.36
CA MET A 286 7.14 17.71 8.80
C MET A 286 6.62 16.33 9.19
N GLN A 287 5.70 15.76 8.42
CA GLN A 287 5.18 14.39 8.64
C GLN A 287 6.30 13.35 8.59
N GLN A 288 7.16 13.41 7.56
CA GLN A 288 8.27 12.46 7.38
C GLN A 288 9.28 12.56 8.53
N TYR A 289 9.65 13.76 8.93
CA TYR A 289 10.58 13.96 10.04
C TYR A 289 9.97 13.55 11.39
N PHE A 290 8.75 13.97 11.68
CA PHE A 290 8.03 13.61 12.90
C PHE A 290 7.96 12.08 13.07
N HIS A 291 7.55 11.36 12.02
CA HIS A 291 7.53 9.91 11.99
C HIS A 291 8.92 9.29 12.25
N SER A 292 9.93 9.77 11.52
CA SER A 292 11.29 9.24 11.58
C SER A 292 11.93 9.48 12.94
N ALA A 293 11.82 10.70 13.50
CA ALA A 293 12.42 11.09 14.76
C ALA A 293 11.82 10.34 15.94
N ALA A 294 10.48 10.25 16.01
CA ALA A 294 9.80 9.52 17.07
C ALA A 294 10.18 8.03 17.05
N SER A 295 10.23 7.44 15.84
CA SER A 295 10.58 6.02 15.66
C SER A 295 12.02 5.73 16.04
N VAL A 296 12.98 6.52 15.59
CA VAL A 296 14.41 6.35 15.94
C VAL A 296 14.62 6.47 17.46
N ARG A 297 13.97 7.43 18.12
CA ARG A 297 14.04 7.58 19.57
C ARG A 297 13.49 6.37 20.31
N ASP A 298 12.37 5.81 19.86
CA ASP A 298 11.80 4.61 20.48
C ASP A 298 12.67 3.36 20.26
N ILE A 299 13.26 3.21 19.07
CA ILE A 299 14.20 2.12 18.77
C ILE A 299 15.40 2.19 19.72
N LEU A 300 16.02 3.36 19.84
CA LEU A 300 17.16 3.55 20.75
C LEU A 300 16.78 3.30 22.22
N ARG A 301 15.61 3.79 22.65
CA ARG A 301 15.08 3.53 24.02
C ARG A 301 14.95 2.02 24.29
N ARG A 302 14.37 1.24 23.34
CA ARG A 302 14.23 -0.23 23.47
C ARG A 302 15.59 -0.91 23.51
N HIS A 303 16.50 -0.53 22.62
CA HIS A 303 17.84 -1.05 22.54
C HIS A 303 18.62 -0.85 23.86
N GLU A 304 18.60 0.36 24.39
CA GLU A 304 19.25 0.69 25.67
C GLU A 304 18.57 -0.03 26.85
N ALA A 305 17.24 -0.13 26.85
CA ALA A 305 16.49 -0.86 27.88
C ALA A 305 16.78 -2.36 27.92
N ALA A 306 17.11 -2.95 26.76
CA ALA A 306 17.60 -4.34 26.67
C ALA A 306 19.04 -4.54 27.17
N GLY A 307 19.74 -3.45 27.53
CA GLY A 307 21.09 -3.48 28.10
C GLY A 307 22.21 -3.48 27.08
N TYR A 308 21.93 -3.22 25.81
CA TYR A 308 22.92 -3.17 24.73
C TYR A 308 23.63 -1.81 24.65
N SER A 309 24.89 -1.83 24.25
CA SER A 309 25.63 -0.62 23.92
C SER A 309 25.21 -0.06 22.56
N LEU A 310 25.39 1.24 22.33
CA LEU A 310 25.12 1.86 21.02
C LEU A 310 25.93 1.23 19.89
N ALA A 311 27.14 0.74 20.16
CA ALA A 311 27.95 0.04 19.18
C ALA A 311 27.36 -1.30 18.71
N ASP A 312 26.44 -1.89 19.48
CA ASP A 312 25.76 -3.13 19.15
C ASP A 312 24.47 -2.89 18.32
N LEU A 313 24.07 -1.63 18.12
CA LEU A 313 22.84 -1.29 17.38
C LEU A 313 22.72 -2.02 16.02
N PRO A 314 23.77 -2.05 15.16
CA PRO A 314 23.66 -2.74 13.87
C PRO A 314 23.51 -4.27 13.97
N LYS A 315 23.91 -4.84 15.12
CA LYS A 315 23.80 -6.29 15.35
C LYS A 315 22.41 -6.67 15.88
N GLN A 316 21.77 -5.76 16.62
CA GLN A 316 20.50 -6.02 17.30
C GLN A 316 19.28 -5.42 16.57
N GLU A 317 19.48 -4.39 15.78
CA GLU A 317 18.40 -3.66 15.12
C GLU A 317 18.66 -3.50 13.63
N THR A 318 17.65 -3.73 12.82
CA THR A 318 17.59 -3.27 11.44
C THR A 318 16.45 -2.26 11.31
N ILE A 319 16.70 -1.13 10.67
CA ILE A 319 15.68 -0.12 10.35
C ILE A 319 15.41 -0.20 8.84
N GLN A 320 14.26 -0.75 8.47
CA GLN A 320 13.85 -0.87 7.07
C GLN A 320 13.06 0.38 6.66
N LEU A 321 13.60 1.08 5.65
CA LEU A 321 12.97 2.26 5.07
C LEU A 321 12.05 1.84 3.91
N ASN A 322 10.75 2.02 4.08
CA ASN A 322 9.75 1.74 3.05
C ASN A 322 9.60 2.96 2.14
N ASP A 323 10.28 2.94 0.99
CA ASP A 323 10.51 4.06 0.10
C ASP A 323 11.42 5.15 0.72
N THR A 324 11.47 6.34 0.12
CA THR A 324 12.30 7.46 0.59
C THR A 324 11.63 8.31 1.67
N HIS A 325 10.36 8.05 2.00
CA HIS A 325 9.62 8.85 2.96
C HIS A 325 10.30 8.95 4.34
N PRO A 326 10.87 7.87 4.91
CA PRO A 326 11.57 7.94 6.20
C PRO A 326 13.09 8.19 6.08
N THR A 327 13.61 8.62 4.94
CA THR A 327 15.06 8.83 4.71
C THR A 327 15.70 9.74 5.76
N ILE A 328 14.97 10.74 6.22
CA ILE A 328 15.44 11.71 7.22
C ILE A 328 15.80 11.05 8.57
N ALA A 329 15.44 9.78 8.78
CA ALA A 329 15.88 8.97 9.91
C ALA A 329 17.40 8.76 9.93
N ILE A 330 18.04 8.76 8.76
CA ILE A 330 19.51 8.60 8.65
C ILE A 330 20.23 9.78 9.33
N PRO A 331 20.03 11.03 8.92
CA PRO A 331 20.67 12.16 9.60
C PRO A 331 20.13 12.38 11.02
N GLU A 332 18.89 11.95 11.35
CA GLU A 332 18.41 12.02 12.74
C GLU A 332 19.15 11.04 13.67
N LEU A 333 19.38 9.79 13.23
CA LEU A 333 20.19 8.86 14.03
C LEU A 333 21.61 9.41 14.21
N MET A 334 22.23 9.95 13.16
CA MET A 334 23.54 10.60 13.26
C MET A 334 23.53 11.74 14.27
N ARG A 335 22.52 12.61 14.23
CA ARG A 335 22.38 13.73 15.16
C ARG A 335 22.28 13.25 16.62
N ILE A 336 21.43 12.26 16.89
CA ILE A 336 21.26 11.72 18.25
C ILE A 336 22.58 11.11 18.74
N LEU A 337 23.23 10.28 17.90
CA LEU A 337 24.49 9.62 18.29
C LEU A 337 25.61 10.62 18.56
N MET A 338 25.71 11.69 17.78
CA MET A 338 26.77 12.70 17.96
C MET A 338 26.41 13.74 19.02
N ASP A 339 25.26 14.37 18.90
CA ASP A 339 24.91 15.58 19.65
C ASP A 339 24.34 15.26 21.03
N GLU A 340 23.62 14.12 21.18
CA GLU A 340 23.00 13.71 22.44
C GLU A 340 23.82 12.63 23.17
N LYS A 341 24.46 11.71 22.42
CA LYS A 341 25.21 10.58 22.99
C LYS A 341 26.73 10.80 22.97
N GLY A 342 27.23 11.85 22.32
CA GLY A 342 28.63 12.28 22.36
C GLY A 342 29.61 11.43 21.54
N LEU A 343 29.11 10.64 20.57
CA LEU A 343 29.96 9.84 19.66
C LEU A 343 30.69 10.75 18.65
N THR A 344 31.86 10.28 18.19
CA THR A 344 32.51 10.91 17.05
C THR A 344 31.74 10.65 15.76
N TRP A 345 31.98 11.46 14.72
CA TRP A 345 31.39 11.25 13.39
C TRP A 345 31.60 9.83 12.89
N GLU A 346 32.85 9.35 12.97
CA GLU A 346 33.27 8.05 12.46
C GLU A 346 32.51 6.90 13.15
N ALA A 347 32.40 6.96 14.48
CA ALA A 347 31.65 5.97 15.27
C ALA A 347 30.16 6.03 14.98
N ALA A 348 29.57 7.22 14.90
CA ALA A 348 28.16 7.40 14.59
C ALA A 348 27.83 6.92 13.17
N TRP A 349 28.69 7.22 12.18
CA TRP A 349 28.49 6.80 10.80
C TRP A 349 28.64 5.28 10.62
N ASP A 350 29.61 4.67 11.30
CA ASP A 350 29.78 3.21 11.29
C ASP A 350 28.54 2.49 11.81
N ILE A 351 27.92 3.02 12.86
CA ILE A 351 26.67 2.49 13.40
C ILE A 351 25.51 2.76 12.43
N SER A 352 25.29 4.00 12.02
CA SER A 352 24.15 4.42 11.22
C SER A 352 24.12 3.69 9.87
N SER A 353 25.23 3.71 9.12
CA SER A 353 25.31 3.11 7.78
C SER A 353 25.16 1.59 7.73
N LYS A 354 25.28 0.91 8.88
CA LYS A 354 25.08 -0.54 9.03
C LYS A 354 23.72 -0.91 9.65
N THR A 355 22.91 0.09 10.03
CA THR A 355 21.59 -0.14 10.66
C THR A 355 20.44 -0.03 9.69
N PHE A 356 20.54 0.85 8.67
CA PHE A 356 19.48 1.10 7.70
C PHE A 356 19.53 0.17 6.50
N ALA A 357 18.34 -0.24 6.02
CA ALA A 357 18.12 -0.87 4.73
C ALA A 357 16.96 -0.14 4.01
N TYR A 358 17.01 -0.04 2.69
CA TYR A 358 16.09 0.75 1.88
C TYR A 358 15.43 -0.08 0.79
N THR A 359 14.12 0.03 0.68
CA THR A 359 13.33 -0.53 -0.43
C THR A 359 12.92 0.58 -1.39
N ASN A 360 13.31 0.47 -2.65
CA ASN A 360 12.84 1.33 -3.75
C ASN A 360 11.54 0.76 -4.34
N HIS A 361 10.53 1.61 -4.57
CA HIS A 361 9.22 1.23 -5.11
C HIS A 361 8.91 1.84 -6.48
N THR A 362 9.84 2.55 -7.10
CA THR A 362 9.58 3.24 -8.37
C THR A 362 10.77 3.22 -9.33
N LEU A 363 10.46 3.24 -10.63
CA LEU A 363 11.41 3.50 -11.70
C LEU A 363 11.17 4.84 -12.41
N LEU A 364 10.16 5.59 -11.95
CA LEU A 364 9.86 6.93 -12.49
C LEU A 364 10.84 7.93 -11.87
N PRO A 365 11.79 8.49 -12.64
CA PRO A 365 12.75 9.47 -12.07
C PRO A 365 12.05 10.68 -11.46
N GLU A 366 10.94 11.12 -12.05
CA GLU A 366 10.11 12.22 -11.56
C GLU A 366 9.37 11.91 -10.24
N ALA A 367 9.25 10.64 -9.88
CA ALA A 367 8.66 10.19 -8.63
C ALA A 367 9.71 9.97 -7.53
N LEU A 368 11.00 10.07 -7.85
CA LEU A 368 12.07 10.09 -6.84
C LEU A 368 12.01 11.41 -6.07
N GLU A 369 11.87 11.29 -4.76
CA GLU A 369 11.64 12.42 -3.89
C GLU A 369 12.86 13.34 -3.79
N THR A 370 12.63 14.62 -4.04
CA THR A 370 13.61 15.70 -3.82
C THR A 370 12.99 16.81 -2.98
N TRP A 371 13.77 17.41 -2.09
CA TRP A 371 13.34 18.54 -1.27
C TRP A 371 14.24 19.74 -1.51
N PRO A 372 13.67 20.96 -1.59
CA PRO A 372 14.49 22.17 -1.62
C PRO A 372 15.43 22.21 -0.41
N GLU A 373 16.72 22.45 -0.65
CA GLU A 373 17.74 22.60 0.41
C GLU A 373 17.31 23.64 1.45
N SER A 374 16.78 24.77 0.98
CA SER A 374 16.29 25.86 1.83
C SER A 374 15.14 25.43 2.75
N LEU A 375 14.28 24.51 2.31
CA LEU A 375 13.18 23.98 3.13
C LEU A 375 13.71 23.11 4.27
N ILE A 376 14.63 22.19 3.95
CA ILE A 376 15.27 21.36 5.00
C ILE A 376 16.08 22.25 5.95
N GLN A 377 16.84 23.20 5.44
CA GLN A 377 17.64 24.14 6.24
C GLN A 377 16.76 24.96 7.21
N HIS A 378 15.60 25.41 6.76
CA HIS A 378 14.67 26.17 7.60
C HIS A 378 13.98 25.28 8.66
N LEU A 379 13.53 24.11 8.26
CA LEU A 379 12.79 23.20 9.15
C LEU A 379 13.69 22.42 10.10
N LEU A 380 14.87 21.98 9.63
CA LEU A 380 15.78 21.02 10.27
C LEU A 380 17.25 21.43 10.06
N PRO A 381 17.70 22.60 10.60
CA PRO A 381 19.01 23.16 10.28
C PRO A 381 20.17 22.22 10.61
N ARG A 382 20.11 21.48 11.71
CA ARG A 382 21.17 20.54 12.10
C ARG A 382 21.23 19.33 11.14
N HIS A 383 20.08 18.83 10.69
CA HIS A 383 20.03 17.72 9.73
C HIS A 383 20.61 18.12 8.39
N MET A 384 20.38 19.37 7.94
CA MET A 384 20.97 19.86 6.69
C MET A 384 22.50 19.90 6.78
N GLU A 385 23.07 20.35 7.90
CA GLU A 385 24.52 20.30 8.14
C GLU A 385 25.06 18.86 8.04
N ILE A 386 24.37 17.90 8.65
CA ILE A 386 24.75 16.48 8.62
C ILE A 386 24.66 15.92 7.19
N ILE A 387 23.61 16.24 6.44
CA ILE A 387 23.47 15.82 5.04
C ILE A 387 24.62 16.35 4.19
N TYR A 388 25.02 17.60 4.36
CA TYR A 388 26.17 18.18 3.67
C TYR A 388 27.47 17.44 4.01
N GLU A 389 27.68 17.10 5.28
CA GLU A 389 28.90 16.38 5.68
C GLU A 389 28.90 14.94 5.16
N ILE A 390 27.74 14.24 5.16
CA ILE A 390 27.61 12.93 4.53
C ILE A 390 27.99 13.02 3.06
N ASN A 391 27.41 14.00 2.34
CA ASN A 391 27.69 14.21 0.92
C ASN A 391 29.15 14.56 0.65
N HIS A 392 29.74 15.42 1.47
CA HIS A 392 31.15 15.81 1.34
C HIS A 392 32.09 14.60 1.44
N ARG A 393 31.94 13.78 2.47
CA ARG A 393 32.75 12.57 2.68
C ARG A 393 32.51 11.54 1.59
N PHE A 394 31.26 11.29 1.24
CA PHE A 394 30.91 10.39 0.15
C PHE A 394 31.53 10.80 -1.20
N LEU A 395 31.51 12.09 -1.52
CA LEU A 395 32.13 12.58 -2.76
C LEU A 395 33.67 12.49 -2.76
N GLN A 396 34.30 12.41 -1.57
CA GLN A 396 35.76 12.08 -1.51
C GLN A 396 35.98 10.65 -1.99
N ASP A 397 35.16 9.69 -1.57
CA ASP A 397 35.23 8.30 -2.03
C ASP A 397 34.96 8.18 -3.53
N VAL A 398 33.95 8.94 -4.04
CA VAL A 398 33.64 9.01 -5.48
C VAL A 398 34.86 9.53 -6.28
N ARG A 399 35.52 10.59 -5.80
CA ARG A 399 36.73 11.15 -6.45
C ARG A 399 37.93 10.18 -6.41
N ALA A 400 38.03 9.43 -5.33
CA ALA A 400 39.10 8.42 -5.20
C ALA A 400 38.89 7.25 -6.19
N MET A 401 37.64 6.86 -6.40
CA MET A 401 37.26 5.77 -7.31
C MET A 401 37.30 6.19 -8.79
N TRP A 402 36.88 7.40 -9.11
CA TRP A 402 36.83 7.97 -10.47
C TRP A 402 37.49 9.35 -10.54
N PRO A 403 38.82 9.44 -10.51
CA PRO A 403 39.54 10.71 -10.52
C PRO A 403 39.20 11.56 -11.76
N GLY A 404 38.75 12.80 -11.54
CA GLY A 404 38.42 13.74 -12.60
C GLY A 404 37.03 13.57 -13.26
N ASP A 405 36.28 12.55 -12.93
CA ASP A 405 34.92 12.33 -13.47
C ASP A 405 33.90 13.21 -12.76
N VAL A 406 33.69 14.44 -13.26
CA VAL A 406 32.76 15.41 -12.71
C VAL A 406 31.31 14.96 -12.93
N ALA A 407 31.03 14.27 -14.03
CA ALA A 407 29.65 13.81 -14.34
C ALA A 407 29.17 12.78 -13.31
N LYS A 408 30.00 11.80 -12.96
CA LYS A 408 29.68 10.84 -11.89
C LYS A 408 29.53 11.54 -10.53
N GLN A 409 30.38 12.53 -10.20
CA GLN A 409 30.23 13.31 -8.96
C GLN A 409 28.88 14.02 -8.90
N GLN A 410 28.47 14.69 -9.99
CA GLN A 410 27.17 15.36 -10.07
C GLN A 410 25.99 14.39 -9.94
N LYS A 411 26.08 13.23 -10.59
CA LYS A 411 25.00 12.24 -10.59
C LYS A 411 24.84 11.53 -9.24
N LEU A 412 25.93 11.23 -8.58
CA LEU A 412 25.96 10.54 -7.29
C LEU A 412 25.73 11.46 -6.10
N SER A 413 26.00 12.77 -6.24
CA SER A 413 25.80 13.76 -5.17
C SER A 413 24.38 13.71 -4.61
N ILE A 414 24.25 13.79 -3.28
CA ILE A 414 22.97 13.98 -2.59
C ILE A 414 22.38 15.34 -2.95
N ILE A 415 23.24 16.34 -3.16
CA ILE A 415 22.81 17.69 -3.53
C ILE A 415 22.78 17.82 -5.05
N GLU A 416 21.60 18.13 -5.59
CA GLU A 416 21.43 18.52 -6.98
C GLU A 416 21.66 20.00 -7.10
N GLU A 417 22.71 20.38 -7.85
CA GLU A 417 23.03 21.78 -8.11
C GLU A 417 22.14 22.33 -9.23
N GLY A 418 21.70 23.58 -9.11
CA GLY A 418 20.84 24.25 -10.06
C GLY A 418 20.47 25.64 -9.60
N PHE A 419 19.45 26.23 -10.21
CA PHE A 419 18.90 27.52 -9.77
C PHE A 419 18.40 27.45 -8.32
N HIS A 420 17.77 26.34 -7.98
CA HIS A 420 17.48 25.95 -6.61
C HIS A 420 18.17 24.63 -6.34
N ARG A 421 18.93 24.56 -5.23
CA ARG A 421 19.52 23.31 -4.79
C ARG A 421 18.45 22.39 -4.24
N MET A 422 18.50 21.13 -4.63
CA MET A 422 17.59 20.09 -4.17
C MET A 422 18.36 18.97 -3.46
N VAL A 423 17.76 18.38 -2.45
CA VAL A 423 18.29 17.20 -1.75
C VAL A 423 17.63 15.96 -2.33
N ARG A 424 18.43 15.07 -2.92
CA ARG A 424 17.99 13.80 -3.52
C ARG A 424 17.87 12.73 -2.45
N MET A 425 16.66 12.45 -2.01
CA MET A 425 16.43 11.53 -0.90
C MET A 425 16.83 10.10 -1.24
N ALA A 426 16.61 9.64 -2.46
CA ALA A 426 17.03 8.31 -2.90
C ALA A 426 18.55 8.13 -2.84
N ASN A 427 19.34 9.15 -3.23
CA ASN A 427 20.80 9.10 -3.13
C ASN A 427 21.23 8.98 -1.65
N LEU A 428 20.61 9.76 -0.76
CA LEU A 428 20.87 9.67 0.68
C LEU A 428 20.52 8.28 1.22
N CYS A 429 19.39 7.68 0.80
CA CYS A 429 19.02 6.32 1.16
C CYS A 429 20.06 5.29 0.76
N VAL A 430 20.54 5.33 -0.50
CA VAL A 430 21.53 4.37 -1.00
C VAL A 430 22.86 4.50 -0.26
N ILE A 431 23.29 5.74 0.02
CA ILE A 431 24.56 6.03 0.70
C ILE A 431 24.49 5.58 2.16
N GLY A 432 23.39 5.87 2.85
CA GLY A 432 23.20 5.61 4.28
C GLY A 432 22.70 4.21 4.64
N SER A 433 22.46 3.32 3.65
CA SER A 433 21.91 1.97 3.89
C SER A 433 22.92 0.88 3.53
N TYR A 434 22.96 -0.18 4.33
CA TYR A 434 23.85 -1.33 4.04
C TYR A 434 23.28 -2.25 2.94
N ALA A 435 21.99 -2.19 2.70
CA ALA A 435 21.29 -2.94 1.66
C ALA A 435 20.19 -2.09 1.02
N VAL A 436 20.00 -2.26 -0.28
CA VAL A 436 18.94 -1.64 -1.08
C VAL A 436 18.26 -2.75 -1.86
N ASN A 437 16.92 -2.76 -1.94
CA ASN A 437 16.24 -3.75 -2.76
C ASN A 437 15.19 -3.15 -3.67
N GLY A 438 15.02 -3.79 -4.83
CA GLY A 438 13.84 -3.69 -5.66
C GLY A 438 12.78 -4.71 -5.22
N VAL A 439 11.60 -4.64 -5.83
CA VAL A 439 10.38 -5.34 -5.39
C VAL A 439 9.81 -6.35 -6.39
N ALA A 440 10.50 -6.57 -7.49
CA ALA A 440 10.31 -7.65 -8.46
C ALA A 440 11.63 -7.88 -9.21
N ALA A 441 11.81 -9.04 -9.84
CA ALA A 441 13.04 -9.38 -10.53
C ALA A 441 13.39 -8.37 -11.63
N LEU A 442 12.44 -8.06 -12.53
CA LEU A 442 12.62 -7.06 -13.57
C LEU A 442 12.92 -5.67 -12.97
N HIS A 443 12.18 -5.25 -11.96
CA HIS A 443 12.39 -3.97 -11.29
C HIS A 443 13.80 -3.85 -10.73
N SER A 444 14.27 -4.87 -10.04
CA SER A 444 15.60 -4.88 -9.42
C SER A 444 16.71 -4.78 -10.45
N GLU A 445 16.57 -5.41 -11.63
CA GLU A 445 17.51 -5.26 -12.73
C GLU A 445 17.48 -3.84 -13.34
N LEU A 446 16.29 -3.25 -13.49
CA LEU A 446 16.17 -1.87 -13.97
C LEU A 446 16.71 -0.85 -12.96
N VAL A 447 16.56 -1.11 -11.65
CA VAL A 447 17.20 -0.29 -10.61
C VAL A 447 18.71 -0.29 -10.76
N LYS A 448 19.33 -1.46 -11.03
CA LYS A 448 20.78 -1.57 -11.25
C LYS A 448 21.26 -0.90 -12.54
N LYS A 449 20.48 -1.05 -13.63
CA LYS A 449 20.90 -0.63 -14.98
C LYS A 449 20.54 0.82 -15.31
N ASP A 450 19.32 1.24 -14.90
CA ASP A 450 18.73 2.50 -15.36
C ASP A 450 18.67 3.55 -14.26
N LEU A 451 18.34 3.16 -13.00
CA LEU A 451 18.12 4.10 -11.92
C LEU A 451 19.39 4.44 -11.14
N PHE A 452 20.15 3.43 -10.74
CA PHE A 452 21.33 3.55 -9.88
C PHE A 452 22.58 2.83 -10.44
N PRO A 453 22.89 2.95 -11.75
CA PRO A 453 24.02 2.20 -12.32
C PRO A 453 25.38 2.55 -11.69
N GLU A 454 25.62 3.81 -11.36
CA GLU A 454 26.88 4.24 -10.74
C GLU A 454 26.99 3.78 -9.28
N PHE A 455 25.85 3.77 -8.55
CA PHE A 455 25.82 3.18 -7.21
C PHE A 455 26.04 1.67 -7.27
N HIS A 456 25.52 0.98 -8.29
CA HIS A 456 25.76 -0.45 -8.47
C HIS A 456 27.22 -0.74 -8.82
N GLU A 457 27.86 0.09 -9.65
CA GLU A 457 29.28 0.01 -9.95
C GLU A 457 30.14 0.20 -8.67
N MET A 458 29.75 1.16 -7.81
CA MET A 458 30.46 1.47 -6.56
C MET A 458 30.22 0.40 -5.48
N TYR A 459 29.02 -0.14 -5.41
CA TYR A 459 28.56 -1.09 -4.40
C TYR A 459 27.90 -2.34 -5.02
N PRO A 460 28.67 -3.22 -5.68
CA PRO A 460 28.12 -4.34 -6.48
C PRO A 460 27.23 -5.31 -5.70
N THR A 461 27.44 -5.42 -4.38
CA THR A 461 26.74 -6.36 -3.51
C THR A 461 25.58 -5.74 -2.71
N ARG A 462 25.36 -4.42 -2.84
CA ARG A 462 24.38 -3.70 -2.02
C ARG A 462 22.94 -3.81 -2.56
N LEU A 463 22.78 -3.97 -3.88
CA LEU A 463 21.47 -4.00 -4.53
C LEU A 463 20.96 -5.43 -4.67
N HIS A 464 19.81 -5.69 -4.04
CA HIS A 464 19.15 -7.00 -3.96
C HIS A 464 17.81 -6.99 -4.69
N ASN A 465 17.24 -8.18 -4.90
CA ASN A 465 15.84 -8.35 -5.23
C ASN A 465 15.11 -9.04 -4.06
N VAL A 466 13.96 -8.50 -3.68
CA VAL A 466 12.95 -9.21 -2.90
C VAL A 466 11.61 -8.99 -3.58
N THR A 467 11.15 -9.98 -4.35
CA THR A 467 9.85 -9.91 -5.02
C THR A 467 8.74 -9.79 -3.98
N ASN A 468 7.84 -8.83 -4.18
CA ASN A 468 6.70 -8.62 -3.31
C ASN A 468 5.84 -9.87 -3.17
N GLY A 469 5.00 -9.87 -2.16
CA GLY A 469 4.04 -10.91 -1.89
C GLY A 469 2.81 -10.37 -1.15
N ILE A 470 1.86 -11.25 -0.95
CA ILE A 470 0.57 -10.97 -0.30
C ILE A 470 0.32 -11.99 0.80
N THR A 471 -0.37 -11.57 1.87
CA THR A 471 -0.78 -12.54 2.91
C THR A 471 -1.95 -13.41 2.42
N PRO A 472 -1.78 -14.75 2.40
CA PRO A 472 -2.85 -15.65 1.99
C PRO A 472 -4.00 -15.70 3.01
N ARG A 473 -3.75 -15.34 4.28
CA ARG A 473 -4.76 -15.28 5.33
C ARG A 473 -5.88 -14.33 4.96
N ARG A 474 -5.57 -13.06 4.65
CA ARG A 474 -6.59 -12.09 4.21
C ARG A 474 -7.05 -12.34 2.78
N TRP A 475 -6.12 -12.54 1.83
CA TRP A 475 -6.39 -12.47 0.40
C TRP A 475 -6.89 -13.77 -0.24
N LEU A 476 -7.03 -14.83 0.56
CA LEU A 476 -7.71 -16.06 0.14
C LEU A 476 -8.57 -16.63 1.29
N LYS A 477 -7.95 -16.99 2.44
CA LYS A 477 -8.67 -17.67 3.51
C LYS A 477 -9.87 -16.85 4.04
N PHE A 478 -9.69 -15.56 4.26
CA PHE A 478 -10.74 -14.67 4.78
C PHE A 478 -11.68 -14.17 3.69
N CYS A 479 -11.17 -13.60 2.58
CA CYS A 479 -12.02 -12.95 1.58
C CYS A 479 -12.79 -13.91 0.67
N ASN A 480 -12.34 -15.18 0.56
CA ASN A 480 -12.93 -16.20 -0.30
C ASN A 480 -13.11 -17.54 0.43
N PRO A 481 -14.01 -17.59 1.44
CA PRO A 481 -14.18 -18.79 2.28
C PRO A 481 -14.59 -20.03 1.49
N GLY A 482 -15.39 -19.90 0.43
CA GLY A 482 -15.79 -21.01 -0.43
C GLY A 482 -14.60 -21.66 -1.14
N LEU A 483 -13.71 -20.83 -1.73
CA LEU A 483 -12.48 -21.33 -2.35
C LEU A 483 -11.51 -21.90 -1.31
N SER A 484 -11.40 -21.25 -0.15
CA SER A 484 -10.59 -21.72 0.98
C SER A 484 -10.99 -23.12 1.42
N GLN A 485 -12.30 -23.38 1.57
CA GLN A 485 -12.83 -24.69 1.92
C GLN A 485 -12.49 -25.72 0.84
N LEU A 486 -12.76 -25.41 -0.42
CA LEU A 486 -12.51 -26.29 -1.56
C LEU A 486 -11.03 -26.71 -1.67
N ILE A 487 -10.12 -25.76 -1.44
CA ILE A 487 -8.67 -26.01 -1.38
C ILE A 487 -8.33 -26.91 -0.19
N THR A 488 -8.84 -26.59 1.01
CA THR A 488 -8.57 -27.35 2.23
C THR A 488 -8.97 -28.83 2.11
N GLU A 489 -10.09 -29.11 1.44
CA GLU A 489 -10.53 -30.48 1.16
C GLU A 489 -9.55 -31.28 0.26
N LYS A 490 -8.75 -30.59 -0.56
CA LYS A 490 -7.84 -31.23 -1.54
C LYS A 490 -6.39 -31.31 -1.04
N VAL A 491 -5.90 -30.30 -0.31
CA VAL A 491 -4.49 -30.21 0.07
C VAL A 491 -4.25 -30.16 1.59
N GLY A 492 -5.32 -30.19 2.41
CA GLY A 492 -5.21 -30.08 3.87
C GLY A 492 -5.31 -28.64 4.37
N ALA A 493 -5.28 -28.45 5.70
CA ALA A 493 -5.55 -27.17 6.35
C ALA A 493 -4.32 -26.26 6.53
N GLU A 494 -3.11 -26.73 6.23
CA GLU A 494 -1.86 -26.00 6.49
C GLU A 494 -1.50 -24.96 5.42
N TRP A 495 -2.16 -24.96 4.28
CA TRP A 495 -1.84 -24.08 3.14
C TRP A 495 -1.82 -22.57 3.48
N PRO A 496 -2.57 -22.03 4.46
CA PRO A 496 -2.48 -20.59 4.77
C PRO A 496 -1.12 -20.18 5.35
N ALA A 497 -0.36 -21.11 5.90
CA ALA A 497 1.02 -20.93 6.35
C ALA A 497 2.05 -21.49 5.36
N LYS A 498 1.62 -22.34 4.40
CA LYS A 498 2.47 -23.04 3.41
C LYS A 498 1.84 -22.94 2.02
N LEU A 499 1.80 -21.71 1.45
CA LEU A 499 1.02 -21.43 0.24
C LEU A 499 1.49 -22.26 -0.98
N GLU A 500 2.71 -22.75 -0.98
CA GLU A 500 3.23 -23.68 -1.99
C GLU A 500 2.42 -24.99 -2.09
N GLN A 501 1.68 -25.38 -1.05
CA GLN A 501 0.79 -26.55 -1.09
C GLN A 501 -0.35 -26.39 -2.11
N LEU A 502 -0.68 -25.18 -2.55
CA LEU A 502 -1.69 -24.96 -3.59
C LEU A 502 -1.35 -25.65 -4.91
N GLU A 503 -0.07 -25.88 -5.21
CA GLU A 503 0.35 -26.66 -6.37
C GLU A 503 -0.37 -28.03 -6.44
N GLY A 504 -0.71 -28.59 -5.27
CA GLY A 504 -1.44 -29.84 -5.15
C GLY A 504 -2.83 -29.85 -5.80
N ILE A 505 -3.45 -28.68 -6.08
CA ILE A 505 -4.73 -28.62 -6.80
C ILE A 505 -4.55 -28.63 -8.33
N ALA A 506 -3.34 -28.41 -8.87
CA ALA A 506 -3.10 -28.38 -10.30
C ALA A 506 -3.50 -29.69 -11.00
N LYS A 507 -3.33 -30.83 -10.34
CA LYS A 507 -3.74 -32.14 -10.85
C LYS A 507 -5.25 -32.28 -11.08
N TYR A 508 -6.07 -31.43 -10.46
CA TYR A 508 -7.52 -31.40 -10.63
C TYR A 508 -7.97 -30.40 -11.70
N ALA A 509 -7.06 -29.70 -12.37
CA ALA A 509 -7.41 -28.65 -13.34
C ALA A 509 -8.22 -29.17 -14.53
N THR A 510 -8.14 -30.47 -14.85
CA THR A 510 -8.94 -31.14 -15.89
C THR A 510 -10.04 -32.05 -15.33
N ASP A 511 -10.22 -32.11 -14.03
CA ASP A 511 -11.30 -32.86 -13.39
C ASP A 511 -12.62 -32.10 -13.48
N ALA A 512 -13.59 -32.63 -14.22
CA ALA A 512 -14.86 -31.96 -14.51
C ALA A 512 -15.67 -31.64 -13.23
N LYS A 513 -15.58 -32.47 -12.19
CA LYS A 513 -16.26 -32.22 -10.92
C LYS A 513 -15.62 -31.05 -10.19
N PHE A 514 -14.28 -31.04 -10.09
CA PHE A 514 -13.56 -29.96 -9.43
C PHE A 514 -13.72 -28.64 -10.19
N GLN A 515 -13.66 -28.63 -11.52
CA GLN A 515 -13.95 -27.46 -12.34
C GLN A 515 -15.33 -26.88 -12.03
N LYS A 516 -16.35 -27.72 -11.94
CA LYS A 516 -17.72 -27.30 -11.62
C LYS A 516 -17.81 -26.69 -10.21
N GLU A 517 -17.19 -27.30 -9.22
CA GLU A 517 -17.13 -26.81 -7.84
C GLU A 517 -16.39 -25.47 -7.76
N PHE A 518 -15.25 -25.34 -8.42
CA PHE A 518 -14.45 -24.12 -8.47
C PHE A 518 -15.23 -22.95 -9.13
N MET A 519 -15.88 -23.23 -10.27
CA MET A 519 -16.67 -22.21 -10.98
C MET A 519 -17.97 -21.85 -10.25
N ALA A 520 -18.53 -22.75 -9.44
CA ALA A 520 -19.65 -22.47 -8.58
C ALA A 520 -19.27 -21.44 -7.49
N VAL A 521 -18.11 -21.61 -6.83
CA VAL A 521 -17.58 -20.62 -5.89
C VAL A 521 -17.34 -19.27 -6.58
N LYS A 522 -16.77 -19.27 -7.79
CA LYS A 522 -16.61 -18.03 -8.58
C LYS A 522 -17.96 -17.36 -8.84
N LYS A 523 -18.96 -18.12 -9.20
CA LYS A 523 -20.32 -17.61 -9.44
C LYS A 523 -20.93 -16.96 -8.21
N GLU A 524 -20.82 -17.60 -7.04
CA GLU A 524 -21.29 -17.04 -5.75
C GLU A 524 -20.60 -15.70 -5.43
N ASN A 525 -19.29 -15.61 -5.65
CA ASN A 525 -18.55 -14.35 -5.46
C ASN A 525 -19.01 -13.25 -6.45
N LYS A 526 -19.27 -13.61 -7.70
CA LYS A 526 -19.84 -12.67 -8.71
C LYS A 526 -21.24 -12.20 -8.30
N GLU A 527 -22.06 -13.08 -7.76
CA GLU A 527 -23.40 -12.73 -7.24
C GLU A 527 -23.30 -11.83 -6.03
N ARG A 528 -22.35 -12.07 -5.10
CA ARG A 528 -22.09 -11.19 -3.96
C ARG A 528 -21.75 -9.77 -4.43
N LEU A 529 -20.83 -9.62 -5.39
CA LEU A 529 -20.46 -8.32 -5.96
C LEU A 529 -21.61 -7.67 -6.71
N ALA A 530 -22.36 -8.43 -7.52
CA ALA A 530 -23.51 -7.92 -8.27
C ALA A 530 -24.64 -7.41 -7.36
N ASN A 531 -24.89 -8.11 -6.25
CA ASN A 531 -25.86 -7.68 -5.24
C ASN A 531 -25.40 -6.38 -4.56
N TRP A 532 -24.14 -6.29 -4.19
CA TRP A 532 -23.57 -5.06 -3.64
C TRP A 532 -23.73 -3.86 -4.60
N VAL A 533 -23.41 -4.05 -5.89
CA VAL A 533 -23.55 -3.01 -6.93
C VAL A 533 -25.03 -2.63 -7.11
N LYS A 534 -25.93 -3.60 -7.12
CA LYS A 534 -27.36 -3.33 -7.23
C LYS A 534 -27.87 -2.52 -6.04
N GLU A 535 -27.48 -2.89 -4.83
CA GLU A 535 -27.93 -2.23 -3.59
C GLU A 535 -27.39 -0.80 -3.46
N HIS A 536 -26.11 -0.58 -3.77
CA HIS A 536 -25.44 0.69 -3.53
C HIS A 536 -25.42 1.63 -4.73
N MET A 537 -25.54 1.09 -5.96
CA MET A 537 -25.44 1.86 -7.20
C MET A 537 -26.68 1.75 -8.10
N GLY A 538 -27.61 0.85 -7.80
CA GLY A 538 -28.82 0.65 -8.61
C GLY A 538 -28.58 0.00 -9.96
N ILE A 539 -27.41 -0.62 -10.21
CA ILE A 539 -27.04 -1.23 -11.48
C ILE A 539 -27.21 -2.75 -11.40
N GLU A 540 -28.01 -3.31 -12.29
CA GLU A 540 -28.17 -4.76 -12.42
C GLU A 540 -27.10 -5.34 -13.35
N LEU A 541 -26.45 -6.43 -12.91
CA LEU A 541 -25.36 -7.07 -13.63
C LEU A 541 -25.71 -8.52 -13.98
N ASP A 542 -25.34 -8.94 -15.21
CA ASP A 542 -25.37 -10.35 -15.60
C ASP A 542 -24.11 -11.06 -15.06
N THR A 543 -24.28 -11.94 -14.12
CA THR A 543 -23.17 -12.69 -13.51
C THR A 543 -22.64 -13.82 -14.42
N ASN A 544 -23.19 -14.04 -15.62
CA ASN A 544 -22.61 -14.90 -16.65
C ASN A 544 -21.64 -14.13 -17.59
N ALA A 545 -21.71 -12.80 -17.60
CA ALA A 545 -20.77 -11.96 -18.31
C ALA A 545 -19.36 -12.06 -17.71
N ILE A 546 -18.34 -11.75 -18.50
CA ILE A 546 -16.95 -11.61 -17.99
C ILE A 546 -16.92 -10.45 -16.99
N PHE A 547 -16.44 -10.69 -15.76
CA PHE A 547 -16.11 -9.61 -14.81
C PHE A 547 -14.66 -9.21 -15.02
N ASP A 548 -14.48 -8.09 -15.71
CA ASP A 548 -13.20 -7.52 -16.14
C ASP A 548 -12.80 -6.36 -15.23
N VAL A 549 -11.70 -6.49 -14.48
CA VAL A 549 -11.47 -5.69 -13.29
C VAL A 549 -10.14 -4.93 -13.34
N GLN A 550 -10.22 -3.60 -13.24
CA GLN A 550 -9.09 -2.70 -13.04
C GLN A 550 -9.28 -1.88 -11.76
N ILE A 551 -8.74 -2.37 -10.65
CA ILE A 551 -8.85 -1.74 -9.32
C ILE A 551 -7.47 -1.37 -8.79
N LYS A 552 -7.14 -0.09 -8.92
CA LYS A 552 -5.86 0.47 -8.50
C LYS A 552 -5.92 2.00 -8.50
N ARG A 553 -5.02 2.65 -7.76
CA ARG A 553 -4.91 4.12 -7.77
C ARG A 553 -4.93 4.64 -9.21
N LEU A 554 -5.65 5.72 -9.47
CA LEU A 554 -5.68 6.33 -10.78
C LEU A 554 -4.38 7.09 -11.04
N HIS A 555 -3.68 6.66 -12.08
CA HIS A 555 -2.46 7.31 -12.56
C HIS A 555 -2.28 7.00 -14.04
N GLU A 556 -1.78 7.95 -14.82
CA GLU A 556 -1.63 7.77 -16.28
C GLU A 556 -0.77 6.56 -16.65
N TYR A 557 0.32 6.26 -15.90
CA TYR A 557 1.16 5.10 -16.22
C TYR A 557 0.46 3.75 -16.03
N LYS A 558 -0.61 3.69 -15.20
CA LYS A 558 -1.47 2.50 -15.00
C LYS A 558 -2.48 2.31 -16.11
N ARG A 559 -2.64 3.30 -16.95
CA ARG A 559 -3.37 3.32 -18.24
C ARG A 559 -4.85 2.96 -18.13
N GLN A 560 -5.58 3.46 -17.09
CA GLN A 560 -7.04 3.33 -17.04
C GLN A 560 -7.72 3.88 -18.31
N HIS A 561 -7.15 4.91 -18.92
CA HIS A 561 -7.63 5.47 -20.17
C HIS A 561 -7.42 4.54 -21.39
N LEU A 562 -6.44 3.62 -21.37
CA LEU A 562 -6.33 2.55 -22.36
C LEU A 562 -7.50 1.55 -22.22
N ASP A 563 -7.85 1.14 -21.00
CA ASP A 563 -9.03 0.31 -20.77
C ASP A 563 -10.32 1.04 -21.18
N LEU A 564 -10.42 2.34 -20.91
CA LEU A 564 -11.52 3.18 -21.39
C LEU A 564 -11.61 3.22 -22.93
N LEU A 565 -10.49 3.30 -23.64
CA LEU A 565 -10.48 3.20 -25.12
C LEU A 565 -11.01 1.84 -25.61
N HIS A 566 -10.69 0.76 -24.89
CA HIS A 566 -11.26 -0.55 -25.20
C HIS A 566 -12.79 -0.58 -24.99
N VAL A 567 -13.29 0.00 -23.90
CA VAL A 567 -14.73 0.17 -23.65
C VAL A 567 -15.39 0.93 -24.82
N LEU A 568 -14.80 2.05 -25.26
CA LEU A 568 -15.29 2.84 -26.38
C LEU A 568 -15.26 2.07 -27.70
N SER A 569 -14.21 1.25 -27.92
CA SER A 569 -14.13 0.40 -29.10
C SER A 569 -15.23 -0.66 -29.14
N LEU A 570 -15.54 -1.29 -28.00
CA LEU A 570 -16.66 -2.24 -27.88
C LEU A 570 -18.00 -1.54 -28.11
N TYR A 571 -18.21 -0.37 -27.50
CA TYR A 571 -19.41 0.43 -27.71
C TYR A 571 -19.61 0.77 -29.20
N HIS A 572 -18.56 1.29 -29.85
CA HIS A 572 -18.59 1.61 -31.29
C HIS A 572 -18.93 0.39 -32.15
N ARG A 573 -18.25 -0.74 -31.92
CA ARG A 573 -18.43 -1.97 -32.73
C ARG A 573 -19.79 -2.59 -32.53
N ILE A 574 -20.32 -2.65 -31.32
CA ILE A 574 -21.67 -3.18 -31.04
C ILE A 574 -22.73 -2.37 -31.78
N LEU A 575 -22.55 -1.07 -31.94
CA LEU A 575 -23.52 -0.19 -32.62
C LEU A 575 -23.36 -0.15 -34.14
N ASN A 576 -22.13 -0.24 -34.64
CA ASN A 576 -21.85 0.12 -36.03
C ASN A 576 -21.30 -1.03 -36.90
N GLU A 577 -20.90 -2.18 -36.31
CA GLU A 577 -20.40 -3.32 -37.06
C GLU A 577 -21.47 -4.44 -37.11
N PRO A 578 -22.19 -4.60 -38.24
CA PRO A 578 -23.17 -5.68 -38.39
C PRO A 578 -22.50 -7.05 -38.24
N GLY A 579 -23.04 -7.89 -37.36
CA GLY A 579 -22.51 -9.22 -37.08
C GLY A 579 -21.36 -9.29 -36.08
N PHE A 580 -20.98 -8.18 -35.43
CA PHE A 580 -20.01 -8.21 -34.33
C PHE A 580 -20.60 -8.95 -33.14
N GLU A 581 -20.03 -10.12 -32.84
CA GLU A 581 -20.39 -10.91 -31.65
C GLU A 581 -19.48 -10.57 -30.47
N SER A 582 -19.95 -9.70 -29.62
CA SER A 582 -19.27 -9.42 -28.33
C SER A 582 -19.60 -10.49 -27.31
N THR A 583 -18.58 -11.02 -26.59
CA THR A 583 -18.83 -11.79 -25.38
C THR A 583 -19.28 -10.81 -24.29
N PRO A 584 -20.45 -11.03 -23.62
CA PRO A 584 -20.94 -10.13 -22.61
C PRO A 584 -19.89 -9.83 -21.53
N ARG A 585 -19.76 -8.55 -21.15
CA ARG A 585 -18.71 -8.07 -20.26
C ARG A 585 -19.21 -6.98 -19.33
N VAL A 586 -18.76 -7.04 -18.09
CA VAL A 586 -18.86 -5.95 -17.12
C VAL A 586 -17.45 -5.48 -16.81
N VAL A 587 -17.15 -4.24 -17.16
CA VAL A 587 -15.85 -3.61 -16.87
C VAL A 587 -15.94 -2.85 -15.57
N PHE A 588 -15.12 -3.24 -14.59
CA PHE A 588 -15.09 -2.62 -13.28
C PHE A 588 -13.86 -1.73 -13.16
N PHE A 589 -14.11 -0.47 -12.82
CA PHE A 589 -13.10 0.45 -12.33
C PHE A 589 -13.30 0.72 -10.83
N ALA A 590 -12.21 0.83 -10.10
CA ALA A 590 -12.21 1.41 -8.77
C ALA A 590 -10.85 2.07 -8.52
N ALA A 591 -10.87 3.38 -8.28
CA ALA A 591 -9.65 4.18 -8.24
C ALA A 591 -9.88 5.51 -7.53
N LYS A 592 -8.92 5.93 -6.71
CA LYS A 592 -8.85 7.28 -6.17
C LYS A 592 -7.76 8.06 -6.90
N ALA A 593 -8.04 9.27 -7.34
CA ALA A 593 -7.05 10.21 -7.87
C ALA A 593 -6.54 11.10 -6.73
N ALA A 594 -5.24 11.43 -6.73
CA ALA A 594 -4.71 12.42 -5.81
C ALA A 594 -5.45 13.76 -5.98
N PRO A 595 -5.78 14.49 -4.89
CA PRO A 595 -6.60 15.70 -4.96
C PRO A 595 -6.08 16.76 -5.93
N GLY A 596 -4.75 16.91 -6.05
CA GLY A 596 -4.10 17.86 -6.97
C GLY A 596 -3.84 17.32 -8.38
N TYR A 597 -4.19 16.08 -8.70
CA TYR A 597 -3.94 15.47 -10.01
C TYR A 597 -5.13 15.66 -10.94
N HIS A 598 -5.18 16.82 -11.60
CA HIS A 598 -6.32 17.24 -12.41
C HIS A 598 -6.65 16.28 -13.54
N LEU A 599 -5.66 15.85 -14.34
CA LEU A 599 -5.90 14.94 -15.46
C LEU A 599 -6.45 13.57 -14.99
N ALA A 600 -5.95 13.04 -13.89
CA ALA A 600 -6.49 11.83 -13.30
C ALA A 600 -7.98 11.98 -12.93
N LYS A 601 -8.37 13.14 -12.39
CA LYS A 601 -9.78 13.45 -12.10
C LYS A 601 -10.63 13.58 -13.37
N GLU A 602 -10.08 14.12 -14.46
CA GLU A 602 -10.78 14.17 -15.76
C GLU A 602 -10.95 12.78 -16.37
N ILE A 603 -10.00 11.86 -16.18
CA ILE A 603 -10.15 10.46 -16.60
C ILE A 603 -11.28 9.77 -15.80
N ILE A 604 -11.36 9.97 -14.47
CA ILE A 604 -12.48 9.49 -13.65
C ILE A 604 -13.81 10.02 -14.18
N PHE A 605 -13.85 11.31 -14.47
CA PHE A 605 -15.05 11.96 -15.00
C PHE A 605 -15.49 11.34 -16.35
N ALA A 606 -14.53 11.13 -17.26
CA ALA A 606 -14.80 10.49 -18.54
C ALA A 606 -15.36 9.05 -18.36
N ILE A 607 -14.73 8.25 -17.49
CA ILE A 607 -15.23 6.89 -17.22
C ILE A 607 -16.66 6.93 -16.69
N ASN A 608 -16.97 7.81 -15.74
CA ASN A 608 -18.33 7.90 -15.19
C ASN A 608 -19.37 8.35 -16.24
N LYS A 609 -19.05 9.34 -17.09
CA LYS A 609 -19.96 9.78 -18.16
C LYS A 609 -20.23 8.70 -19.20
N ILE A 610 -19.17 7.96 -19.55
CA ILE A 610 -19.30 6.84 -20.48
C ILE A 610 -20.11 5.71 -19.84
N ALA A 611 -19.85 5.38 -18.57
CA ALA A 611 -20.62 4.38 -17.82
C ALA A 611 -22.11 4.72 -17.78
N ASP A 612 -22.48 5.97 -17.46
CA ASP A 612 -23.88 6.43 -17.43
C ASP A 612 -24.59 6.17 -18.77
N LYS A 613 -23.93 6.47 -19.87
CA LYS A 613 -24.53 6.24 -21.20
C LYS A 613 -24.58 4.77 -21.56
N VAL A 614 -23.45 4.05 -21.45
CA VAL A 614 -23.35 2.63 -21.86
C VAL A 614 -24.36 1.78 -21.09
N ASN A 615 -24.50 2.01 -19.79
CA ASN A 615 -25.37 1.22 -18.92
C ASN A 615 -26.87 1.43 -19.22
N ASN A 616 -27.24 2.59 -19.77
CA ASN A 616 -28.61 2.97 -20.05
C ASN A 616 -28.98 2.97 -21.55
N ASP A 617 -28.03 2.62 -22.44
CA ASP A 617 -28.29 2.56 -23.87
C ASP A 617 -28.98 1.22 -24.23
N PRO A 618 -30.26 1.21 -24.65
CA PRO A 618 -30.96 -0.03 -24.97
C PRO A 618 -30.37 -0.77 -26.17
N ARG A 619 -29.59 -0.08 -27.04
CA ARG A 619 -28.92 -0.71 -28.20
C ARG A 619 -27.77 -1.62 -27.75
N ILE A 620 -27.17 -1.35 -26.58
CA ILE A 620 -26.09 -2.14 -25.99
C ILE A 620 -26.65 -3.35 -25.22
N GLY A 621 -27.75 -3.15 -24.47
CA GLY A 621 -28.36 -4.20 -23.65
C GLY A 621 -27.38 -4.74 -22.61
N ASN A 622 -27.30 -6.07 -22.49
CA ASN A 622 -26.41 -6.75 -21.54
C ASN A 622 -25.03 -7.10 -22.13
N LYS A 623 -24.71 -6.65 -23.36
CA LYS A 623 -23.43 -6.97 -23.99
C LYS A 623 -22.26 -6.28 -23.33
N LEU A 624 -22.47 -5.08 -22.79
CA LEU A 624 -21.45 -4.27 -22.13
C LEU A 624 -22.09 -3.49 -20.97
N LYS A 625 -21.47 -3.56 -19.80
CA LYS A 625 -21.73 -2.68 -18.64
C LYS A 625 -20.42 -2.13 -18.13
N VAL A 626 -20.44 -0.92 -17.59
CA VAL A 626 -19.29 -0.26 -16.99
C VAL A 626 -19.67 0.19 -15.58
N VAL A 627 -18.89 -0.21 -14.59
CA VAL A 627 -19.15 0.09 -13.18
C VAL A 627 -17.91 0.75 -12.60
N PHE A 628 -18.05 2.00 -12.13
CA PHE A 628 -17.00 2.65 -11.36
C PHE A 628 -17.38 2.61 -9.87
N ILE A 629 -16.78 1.68 -9.12
CA ILE A 629 -17.04 1.51 -7.69
C ILE A 629 -16.35 2.65 -6.93
N PRO A 630 -17.09 3.48 -6.17
CA PRO A 630 -16.51 4.58 -5.41
C PRO A 630 -15.79 4.07 -4.16
N ASP A 631 -14.89 4.91 -3.66
CA ASP A 631 -14.22 4.73 -2.38
C ASP A 631 -13.49 3.39 -2.22
N TYR A 632 -12.66 3.04 -3.23
CA TYR A 632 -11.87 1.82 -3.20
C TYR A 632 -11.00 1.73 -1.95
N ARG A 633 -11.14 0.64 -1.21
CA ARG A 633 -10.47 0.34 0.04
C ARG A 633 -10.33 -1.18 0.23
N VAL A 634 -9.66 -1.64 1.29
CA VAL A 634 -9.38 -3.07 1.52
C VAL A 634 -10.66 -3.88 1.61
N SER A 635 -11.66 -3.45 2.40
CA SER A 635 -12.93 -4.18 2.52
C SER A 635 -13.65 -4.33 1.18
N MET A 636 -13.55 -3.33 0.29
CA MET A 636 -14.13 -3.42 -1.05
C MET A 636 -13.32 -4.36 -1.96
N ALA A 637 -11.99 -4.34 -1.85
CA ALA A 637 -11.12 -5.28 -2.55
C ALA A 637 -11.43 -6.74 -2.19
N GLU A 638 -11.78 -7.02 -0.94
CA GLU A 638 -12.16 -8.36 -0.45
C GLU A 638 -13.47 -8.91 -1.09
N ILE A 639 -14.28 -8.03 -1.65
CA ILE A 639 -15.49 -8.42 -2.40
C ILE A 639 -15.19 -8.53 -3.90
N ILE A 640 -14.44 -7.57 -4.45
CA ILE A 640 -14.17 -7.48 -5.90
C ILE A 640 -13.22 -8.59 -6.36
N ILE A 641 -12.11 -8.82 -5.63
CA ILE A 641 -11.04 -9.74 -6.06
C ILE A 641 -11.54 -11.19 -6.24
N PRO A 642 -12.31 -11.78 -5.32
CA PRO A 642 -12.86 -13.12 -5.53
C PRO A 642 -13.84 -13.24 -6.71
N ALA A 643 -14.50 -12.13 -7.06
CA ALA A 643 -15.48 -12.07 -8.15
C ALA A 643 -14.86 -11.87 -9.54
N ALA A 644 -13.61 -11.47 -9.64
CA ALA A 644 -12.94 -11.15 -10.92
C ALA A 644 -12.72 -12.40 -11.78
N ASP A 645 -13.06 -12.31 -13.05
CA ASP A 645 -12.66 -13.29 -14.08
C ASP A 645 -11.35 -12.84 -14.75
N VAL A 646 -11.18 -11.53 -14.92
CA VAL A 646 -10.05 -10.91 -15.63
C VAL A 646 -9.42 -9.85 -14.75
N SER A 647 -8.09 -9.88 -14.69
CA SER A 647 -7.23 -8.97 -13.94
C SER A 647 -6.48 -8.05 -14.89
N GLN A 648 -6.82 -6.76 -14.89
CA GLN A 648 -6.19 -5.74 -15.74
C GLN A 648 -4.88 -5.25 -15.12
N GLN A 649 -3.74 -5.64 -15.69
CA GLN A 649 -2.39 -5.28 -15.24
C GLN A 649 -1.61 -4.65 -16.39
N ILE A 650 -2.12 -3.53 -16.87
CA ILE A 650 -1.83 -2.93 -18.18
C ILE A 650 -0.93 -1.69 -18.12
N SER A 651 -0.16 -1.51 -17.05
CA SER A 651 0.84 -0.43 -16.98
C SER A 651 1.79 -0.43 -18.17
N LEU A 652 2.33 0.73 -18.54
CA LEU A 652 3.39 0.77 -19.54
C LEU A 652 4.62 0.00 -19.01
N ALA A 653 5.17 -0.88 -19.83
CA ALA A 653 6.32 -1.71 -19.46
C ALA A 653 7.49 -0.86 -18.93
N GLY A 654 8.05 -1.26 -17.79
CA GLY A 654 9.11 -0.54 -17.07
C GLY A 654 8.61 0.57 -16.15
N LYS A 655 7.31 0.63 -15.83
CA LYS A 655 6.73 1.67 -14.95
C LYS A 655 6.13 1.14 -13.66
N GLU A 656 5.48 -0.03 -13.66
CA GLU A 656 5.00 -0.67 -12.42
C GLU A 656 6.13 -1.51 -11.82
N ALA A 657 6.64 -1.12 -10.67
CA ALA A 657 7.76 -1.81 -10.03
C ALA A 657 7.45 -3.30 -9.74
N SER A 658 6.28 -3.59 -9.25
CA SER A 658 5.82 -4.96 -8.98
C SER A 658 4.32 -5.12 -9.27
N GLY A 659 3.48 -4.34 -8.58
CA GLY A 659 2.08 -4.64 -8.38
C GLY A 659 1.90 -5.76 -7.35
N THR A 660 0.75 -5.77 -6.69
CA THR A 660 0.30 -6.88 -5.82
C THR A 660 -1.15 -7.24 -6.08
N GLY A 661 -1.90 -6.39 -6.79
CA GLY A 661 -3.25 -6.71 -7.29
C GLY A 661 -3.23 -7.91 -8.24
N ASN A 662 -2.22 -8.00 -9.11
CA ASN A 662 -1.97 -9.13 -9.99
C ASN A 662 -1.87 -10.46 -9.22
N MET A 663 -1.13 -10.49 -8.10
CA MET A 663 -0.97 -11.69 -7.26
C MET A 663 -2.29 -12.09 -6.58
N LYS A 664 -3.03 -11.12 -6.02
CA LYS A 664 -4.32 -11.35 -5.34
C LYS A 664 -5.37 -11.90 -6.30
N MET A 665 -5.46 -11.32 -7.50
CA MET A 665 -6.39 -11.72 -8.53
C MET A 665 -6.10 -13.13 -9.04
N ALA A 666 -4.84 -13.43 -9.38
CA ALA A 666 -4.41 -14.75 -9.83
C ALA A 666 -4.65 -15.82 -8.75
N LEU A 667 -4.34 -15.51 -7.48
CA LEU A 667 -4.60 -16.39 -6.34
C LEU A 667 -6.10 -16.74 -6.20
N ASN A 668 -6.99 -15.83 -6.59
CA ASN A 668 -8.45 -16.04 -6.60
C ASN A 668 -9.01 -16.51 -7.96
N GLY A 669 -8.14 -16.97 -8.86
CA GLY A 669 -8.53 -17.60 -10.12
C GLY A 669 -8.91 -16.63 -11.24
N ALA A 670 -8.56 -15.34 -11.15
CA ALA A 670 -8.69 -14.42 -12.27
C ALA A 670 -7.52 -14.59 -13.24
N LEU A 671 -7.78 -14.49 -14.55
CA LEU A 671 -6.73 -14.52 -15.57
C LEU A 671 -6.21 -13.10 -15.81
N THR A 672 -4.89 -12.95 -15.82
CA THR A 672 -4.26 -11.65 -16.05
C THR A 672 -4.23 -11.32 -17.55
N ILE A 673 -4.70 -10.12 -17.90
CA ILE A 673 -4.28 -9.43 -19.12
C ILE A 673 -3.30 -8.33 -18.73
N GLY A 674 -2.11 -8.34 -19.30
CA GLY A 674 -1.05 -7.44 -18.81
C GLY A 674 0.10 -7.28 -19.78
N THR A 675 0.96 -6.34 -19.45
CA THR A 675 2.24 -6.09 -20.11
C THR A 675 3.37 -6.87 -19.42
N MET A 676 4.50 -6.99 -20.09
CA MET A 676 5.74 -7.54 -19.52
C MET A 676 6.38 -6.52 -18.57
N ASP A 677 5.74 -6.32 -17.41
CA ASP A 677 6.11 -5.32 -16.41
C ASP A 677 5.92 -5.85 -14.99
N GLY A 678 6.75 -5.38 -14.07
CA GLY A 678 6.68 -5.72 -12.66
C GLY A 678 6.62 -7.23 -12.41
N ALA A 679 5.75 -7.63 -11.49
CA ALA A 679 5.56 -9.04 -11.14
C ALA A 679 4.76 -9.85 -12.19
N ASN A 680 4.18 -9.21 -13.22
CA ASN A 680 3.52 -9.96 -14.32
C ASN A 680 4.49 -10.92 -14.99
N VAL A 681 5.77 -10.54 -15.09
CA VAL A 681 6.84 -11.37 -15.67
C VAL A 681 6.96 -12.68 -14.88
N GLU A 682 7.12 -12.58 -13.57
CA GLU A 682 7.26 -13.75 -12.70
C GLU A 682 5.94 -14.55 -12.60
N ILE A 683 4.78 -13.89 -12.65
CA ILE A 683 3.48 -14.61 -12.72
C ILE A 683 3.40 -15.44 -13.98
N ARG A 684 3.80 -14.89 -15.15
CA ARG A 684 3.84 -15.62 -16.42
C ARG A 684 4.76 -16.84 -16.34
N GLU A 685 5.92 -16.69 -15.72
CA GLU A 685 6.87 -17.79 -15.51
C GLU A 685 6.26 -18.93 -14.69
N GLU A 686 5.48 -18.61 -13.64
CA GLU A 686 4.87 -19.61 -12.79
C GLU A 686 3.62 -20.28 -13.42
N VAL A 687 2.74 -19.50 -14.06
CA VAL A 687 1.47 -20.03 -14.58
C VAL A 687 1.57 -20.61 -15.99
N GLY A 688 2.61 -20.22 -16.76
CA GLY A 688 2.77 -20.59 -18.18
C GLY A 688 2.05 -19.66 -19.14
N ASP A 689 2.58 -19.56 -20.36
CA ASP A 689 2.12 -18.64 -21.42
C ASP A 689 0.64 -18.82 -21.82
N GLU A 690 0.14 -20.03 -21.73
CA GLU A 690 -1.24 -20.37 -22.08
C GLU A 690 -2.27 -19.92 -21.03
N ASN A 691 -1.85 -19.55 -19.82
CA ASN A 691 -2.71 -19.20 -18.70
C ASN A 691 -2.69 -17.71 -18.34
N ILE A 692 -2.12 -16.88 -19.23
CA ILE A 692 -2.01 -15.42 -19.10
C ILE A 692 -2.13 -14.79 -20.48
N TYR A 693 -2.60 -13.55 -20.57
CA TYR A 693 -2.70 -12.79 -21.82
C TYR A 693 -1.74 -11.63 -21.80
N ILE A 694 -0.63 -11.75 -22.52
CA ILE A 694 0.40 -10.70 -22.64
C ILE A 694 0.16 -9.90 -23.92
N PHE A 695 0.28 -8.58 -23.83
CA PHE A 695 0.16 -7.66 -24.95
C PHE A 695 1.15 -6.50 -24.87
N GLY A 696 1.28 -5.75 -25.95
CA GLY A 696 2.00 -4.49 -26.01
C GLY A 696 3.52 -4.62 -26.01
N LEU A 697 4.16 -3.48 -25.93
CA LEU A 697 5.61 -3.36 -25.93
C LEU A 697 6.20 -3.83 -24.59
N ASP A 698 7.34 -4.51 -24.65
CA ASP A 698 8.21 -4.73 -23.50
C ASP A 698 9.11 -3.50 -23.22
N VAL A 699 9.95 -3.55 -22.18
CA VAL A 699 10.82 -2.44 -21.79
C VAL A 699 11.72 -1.98 -22.93
N GLU A 700 12.32 -2.90 -23.67
CA GLU A 700 13.23 -2.56 -24.78
C GLU A 700 12.45 -1.97 -25.97
N GLY A 701 11.27 -2.50 -26.28
CA GLY A 701 10.36 -1.94 -27.29
C GLY A 701 9.92 -0.52 -26.96
N VAL A 702 9.60 -0.24 -25.70
CA VAL A 702 9.29 1.14 -25.21
C VAL A 702 10.47 2.08 -25.41
N LYS A 703 11.67 1.67 -25.02
CA LYS A 703 12.91 2.47 -25.21
C LYS A 703 13.17 2.72 -26.69
N ALA A 704 13.08 1.70 -27.52
CA ALA A 704 13.33 1.79 -28.97
C ALA A 704 12.32 2.74 -29.64
N LEU A 705 11.03 2.61 -29.35
CA LEU A 705 9.99 3.46 -29.93
C LEU A 705 10.17 4.93 -29.55
N LYS A 706 10.46 5.20 -28.28
CA LYS A 706 10.74 6.57 -27.79
C LYS A 706 12.00 7.16 -28.43
N ALA A 707 13.05 6.36 -28.62
CA ALA A 707 14.29 6.81 -29.28
C ALA A 707 14.08 7.11 -30.78
N GLN A 708 13.14 6.44 -31.45
CA GLN A 708 12.78 6.69 -32.85
C GLN A 708 11.90 7.94 -33.03
N GLY A 709 11.41 8.54 -31.92
CA GLY A 709 10.54 9.70 -31.98
C GLY A 709 9.06 9.31 -32.09
N TYR A 710 8.49 8.74 -31.04
CA TYR A 710 7.06 8.36 -30.99
C TYR A 710 6.15 9.57 -31.27
N ASN A 711 5.19 9.37 -32.19
CA ASN A 711 4.15 10.34 -32.51
C ASN A 711 2.77 9.69 -32.44
N PRO A 712 1.91 10.04 -31.46
CA PRO A 712 0.60 9.41 -31.30
C PRO A 712 -0.33 9.63 -32.51
N PHE A 713 -0.17 10.72 -33.27
CA PHE A 713 -0.98 10.99 -34.48
C PHE A 713 -0.80 9.93 -35.56
N ASP A 714 0.37 9.28 -35.63
CA ASP A 714 0.61 8.22 -36.61
C ASP A 714 -0.28 7.01 -36.35
N TYR A 715 -0.45 6.64 -35.06
CA TYR A 715 -1.33 5.54 -34.63
C TYR A 715 -2.80 5.92 -34.78
N TYR A 716 -3.18 7.11 -34.32
CA TYR A 716 -4.54 7.62 -34.45
C TYR A 716 -5.02 7.65 -35.91
N ASN A 717 -4.19 8.07 -36.85
CA ASN A 717 -4.55 8.14 -38.27
C ASN A 717 -4.49 6.78 -39.00
N ALA A 718 -3.66 5.86 -38.50
CA ALA A 718 -3.50 4.54 -39.16
C ALA A 718 -4.55 3.52 -38.74
N ASP A 719 -5.10 3.60 -37.53
CA ASP A 719 -6.07 2.66 -36.98
C ASP A 719 -7.48 3.27 -36.92
N HIS A 720 -8.36 2.80 -37.81
CA HIS A 720 -9.74 3.28 -37.92
C HIS A 720 -10.57 3.04 -36.62
N LEU A 721 -10.35 1.91 -35.95
CA LEU A 721 -11.09 1.59 -34.73
C LEU A 721 -10.63 2.50 -33.58
N LEU A 722 -9.33 2.72 -33.43
CA LEU A 722 -8.76 3.65 -32.48
C LEU A 722 -9.29 5.07 -32.69
N LYS A 723 -9.23 5.54 -33.95
CA LYS A 723 -9.74 6.86 -34.33
C LYS A 723 -11.22 7.02 -33.98
N ALA A 724 -12.06 6.07 -34.41
CA ALA A 724 -13.49 6.09 -34.13
C ALA A 724 -13.78 6.07 -32.60
N SER A 725 -13.02 5.30 -31.82
CA SER A 725 -13.15 5.22 -30.38
C SER A 725 -12.77 6.55 -29.70
N MET A 726 -11.68 7.17 -30.13
CA MET A 726 -11.22 8.44 -29.58
C MET A 726 -12.16 9.60 -29.94
N ASP A 727 -12.64 9.65 -31.18
CA ASP A 727 -13.53 10.72 -31.68
C ASP A 727 -14.84 10.79 -30.88
N LEU A 728 -15.29 9.67 -30.29
CA LEU A 728 -16.44 9.65 -29.38
C LEU A 728 -16.26 10.55 -28.15
N LEU A 729 -15.02 10.79 -27.70
CA LEU A 729 -14.73 11.68 -26.58
C LEU A 729 -14.97 13.17 -26.91
N LEU A 730 -15.00 13.53 -28.18
CA LEU A 730 -15.23 14.91 -28.63
C LEU A 730 -16.69 15.20 -28.96
N GLY A 731 -17.49 14.15 -29.19
CA GLY A 731 -18.88 14.25 -29.58
C GLY A 731 -19.83 14.54 -28.41
N GLU A 732 -21.13 14.43 -28.70
CA GLU A 732 -22.21 14.59 -27.73
C GLU A 732 -22.78 13.24 -27.23
N GLU A 733 -22.27 12.11 -27.70
CA GLU A 733 -22.82 10.78 -27.40
C GLU A 733 -22.88 10.52 -25.89
N PHE A 734 -21.84 10.91 -25.15
CA PHE A 734 -21.73 10.71 -23.70
C PHE A 734 -22.07 11.99 -22.90
N THR A 735 -22.15 13.14 -23.56
CA THR A 735 -22.38 14.45 -22.93
C THR A 735 -23.32 15.28 -23.77
N PRO A 736 -24.64 14.93 -23.80
CA PRO A 736 -25.63 15.60 -24.67
C PRO A 736 -25.65 17.11 -24.49
N GLY A 737 -25.57 17.85 -25.59
CA GLY A 737 -25.55 19.32 -25.61
C GLY A 737 -24.25 19.96 -25.14
N GLN A 738 -23.21 19.17 -24.86
CA GLN A 738 -21.90 19.63 -24.37
C GLN A 738 -20.75 18.93 -25.11
N PRO A 739 -20.61 19.15 -26.44
CA PRO A 739 -19.53 18.54 -27.20
C PRO A 739 -18.16 18.98 -26.65
N GLY A 740 -17.21 18.05 -26.63
CA GLY A 740 -15.86 18.29 -26.15
C GLY A 740 -15.71 18.39 -24.62
N LEU A 741 -16.73 18.07 -23.83
CA LEU A 741 -16.62 18.04 -22.36
C LEU A 741 -15.58 17.02 -21.86
N LEU A 742 -15.32 15.95 -22.62
CA LEU A 742 -14.33 14.91 -22.32
C LEU A 742 -12.98 15.15 -23.05
N ARG A 743 -12.78 16.33 -23.60
CA ARG A 743 -11.59 16.71 -24.39
C ARG A 743 -10.27 16.50 -23.62
N ALA A 744 -10.24 16.73 -22.31
CA ALA A 744 -9.01 16.61 -21.53
C ALA A 744 -8.39 15.20 -21.63
N THR A 745 -9.23 14.14 -21.64
CA THR A 745 -8.77 12.77 -21.85
C THR A 745 -8.30 12.53 -23.27
N TYR A 746 -9.02 13.07 -24.26
CA TYR A 746 -8.62 13.01 -25.67
C TYR A 746 -7.27 13.70 -25.92
N ASP A 747 -7.16 14.96 -25.47
CA ASP A 747 -5.95 15.78 -25.66
C ASP A 747 -4.72 15.14 -25.02
N SER A 748 -4.85 14.49 -23.86
CA SER A 748 -3.73 13.80 -23.19
C SER A 748 -3.12 12.67 -24.05
N LEU A 749 -3.94 12.06 -24.90
CA LEU A 749 -3.55 10.96 -25.78
C LEU A 749 -3.02 11.42 -27.17
N LEU A 750 -3.24 12.67 -27.55
CA LEU A 750 -2.77 13.24 -28.83
C LEU A 750 -1.85 14.45 -28.60
N ASP A 751 -2.42 15.62 -28.33
CA ASP A 751 -1.68 16.88 -28.18
C ASP A 751 -0.73 16.83 -26.98
N GLY A 752 -1.08 16.08 -25.93
CA GLY A 752 -0.25 15.78 -24.76
C GLY A 752 0.87 14.79 -25.03
N GLY A 753 0.94 14.23 -26.25
CA GLY A 753 2.01 13.36 -26.72
C GLY A 753 1.94 11.89 -26.25
N ASP A 754 0.87 11.49 -25.56
CA ASP A 754 0.69 10.12 -25.04
C ASP A 754 1.94 9.55 -24.37
N PRO A 755 2.41 10.12 -23.26
CA PRO A 755 3.70 9.76 -22.65
C PRO A 755 3.80 8.31 -22.21
N TYR A 756 2.66 7.64 -22.08
CA TYR A 756 2.58 6.23 -21.68
C TYR A 756 2.16 5.28 -22.81
N LEU A 757 2.30 5.71 -24.07
CA LEU A 757 2.18 4.89 -25.29
C LEU A 757 0.88 4.08 -25.36
N CYS A 758 -0.24 4.65 -24.91
CA CYS A 758 -1.55 3.98 -24.94
C CYS A 758 -1.95 3.64 -26.38
N LEU A 759 -1.73 4.58 -27.32
CA LEU A 759 -2.14 4.40 -28.71
C LEU A 759 -1.26 3.36 -29.42
N ALA A 760 0.03 3.25 -29.06
CA ALA A 760 0.91 2.24 -29.63
C ALA A 760 0.51 0.81 -29.23
N ASP A 761 0.02 0.62 -28.02
CA ASP A 761 -0.38 -0.69 -27.50
C ASP A 761 -1.84 -1.05 -27.76
N PHE A 762 -2.68 -0.10 -28.23
CA PHE A 762 -4.13 -0.27 -28.37
C PHE A 762 -4.52 -1.48 -29.22
N ALA A 763 -3.96 -1.62 -30.42
CA ALA A 763 -4.34 -2.72 -31.33
C ALA A 763 -4.03 -4.10 -30.74
N SER A 764 -2.86 -4.26 -30.09
CA SER A 764 -2.48 -5.52 -29.43
C SER A 764 -3.35 -5.81 -28.21
N TYR A 765 -3.75 -4.78 -27.48
CA TYR A 765 -4.64 -4.87 -26.32
C TYR A 765 -6.05 -5.34 -26.73
N VAL A 766 -6.63 -4.72 -27.78
CA VAL A 766 -7.92 -5.14 -28.32
C VAL A 766 -7.87 -6.60 -28.81
N LYS A 767 -6.81 -6.99 -29.53
CA LYS A 767 -6.62 -8.37 -29.97
C LYS A 767 -6.57 -9.37 -28.81
N ALA A 768 -5.85 -9.05 -27.74
CA ALA A 768 -5.78 -9.91 -26.55
C ALA A 768 -7.17 -10.08 -25.90
N HIS A 769 -7.96 -9.01 -25.84
CA HIS A 769 -9.35 -9.06 -25.34
C HIS A 769 -10.30 -9.89 -26.24
N GLU A 770 -10.13 -9.82 -27.54
CA GLU A 770 -10.91 -10.65 -28.46
C GLU A 770 -10.62 -12.14 -28.27
N GLU A 771 -9.35 -12.50 -28.16
CA GLU A 771 -8.93 -13.88 -27.91
C GLU A 771 -9.48 -14.38 -26.57
N MET A 772 -9.36 -13.57 -25.53
CA MET A 772 -9.91 -13.86 -24.21
C MET A 772 -11.43 -14.08 -24.26
N GLY A 773 -12.17 -13.20 -24.96
CA GLY A 773 -13.62 -13.32 -25.10
C GLY A 773 -14.04 -14.59 -25.85
N LYS A 774 -13.27 -15.04 -26.84
CA LYS A 774 -13.49 -16.32 -27.54
C LYS A 774 -13.26 -17.51 -26.60
N GLN A 775 -12.16 -17.47 -25.82
CA GLN A 775 -11.80 -18.56 -24.90
C GLN A 775 -12.75 -18.65 -23.71
N TYR A 776 -13.35 -17.54 -23.25
CA TYR A 776 -14.35 -17.55 -22.19
C TYR A 776 -15.60 -18.37 -22.53
N LYS A 777 -15.93 -18.52 -23.84
CA LYS A 777 -17.06 -19.34 -24.29
C LYS A 777 -16.82 -20.85 -24.01
N ASP A 778 -15.57 -21.30 -23.96
CA ASP A 778 -15.18 -22.62 -23.48
C ASP A 778 -14.99 -22.61 -21.95
N GLN A 779 -16.08 -22.83 -21.23
CA GLN A 779 -16.09 -22.77 -19.77
C GLN A 779 -15.19 -23.83 -19.10
N ALA A 780 -14.97 -24.99 -19.71
CA ALA A 780 -14.06 -26.01 -19.18
C ALA A 780 -12.59 -25.58 -19.37
N GLY A 781 -12.26 -25.06 -20.54
CA GLY A 781 -10.93 -24.47 -20.82
C GLY A 781 -10.63 -23.27 -19.90
N TRP A 782 -11.62 -22.42 -19.68
CA TRP A 782 -11.50 -21.27 -18.76
C TRP A 782 -11.29 -21.71 -17.33
N ALA A 783 -12.10 -22.65 -16.81
CA ALA A 783 -11.96 -23.21 -15.48
C ALA A 783 -10.57 -23.83 -15.26
N LYS A 784 -10.06 -24.59 -16.25
CA LYS A 784 -8.69 -25.13 -16.20
C LYS A 784 -7.65 -24.05 -15.98
N LYS A 785 -7.71 -22.95 -16.75
CA LYS A 785 -6.77 -21.82 -16.62
C LYS A 785 -6.91 -21.12 -15.27
N ALA A 786 -8.12 -20.89 -14.79
CA ALA A 786 -8.39 -20.28 -13.50
C ALA A 786 -7.83 -21.10 -12.33
N ILE A 787 -8.04 -22.44 -12.35
CA ILE A 787 -7.49 -23.37 -11.35
C ILE A 787 -5.96 -23.34 -11.36
N LEU A 788 -5.33 -23.35 -12.57
CA LEU A 788 -3.88 -23.31 -12.69
C LEU A 788 -3.28 -22.01 -12.18
N ASN A 789 -3.96 -20.86 -12.42
CA ASN A 789 -3.55 -19.58 -11.83
C ASN A 789 -3.53 -19.68 -10.29
N THR A 790 -4.61 -20.16 -9.67
CA THR A 790 -4.67 -20.32 -8.21
C THR A 790 -3.59 -21.29 -7.70
N ALA A 791 -3.38 -22.41 -8.40
CA ALA A 791 -2.45 -23.46 -7.99
C ALA A 791 -0.99 -23.02 -8.00
N LEU A 792 -0.59 -22.24 -9.03
CA LEU A 792 0.82 -22.04 -9.35
C LEU A 792 1.40 -20.70 -8.83
N VAL A 793 0.58 -19.86 -8.19
CA VAL A 793 1.03 -18.56 -7.65
C VAL A 793 1.44 -18.60 -6.18
N GLY A 794 1.68 -19.77 -5.63
CA GLY A 794 2.12 -19.94 -4.23
C GLY A 794 3.41 -19.21 -3.87
N LYS A 795 4.31 -18.98 -4.84
CA LYS A 795 5.51 -18.16 -4.72
C LYS A 795 5.23 -16.73 -4.21
N PHE A 796 4.07 -16.17 -4.54
CA PHE A 796 3.75 -14.77 -4.24
C PHE A 796 3.13 -14.57 -2.84
N THR A 797 3.41 -15.46 -1.90
CA THR A 797 3.12 -15.20 -0.48
C THR A 797 4.09 -14.20 0.11
N SER A 798 3.58 -13.28 0.96
CA SER A 798 4.42 -12.37 1.75
C SER A 798 5.29 -13.11 2.77
N ASP A 799 4.93 -14.34 3.15
CA ASP A 799 5.77 -15.19 4.01
C ASP A 799 7.10 -15.53 3.33
N ARG A 800 7.08 -15.85 2.02
CA ARG A 800 8.31 -16.05 1.23
C ARG A 800 9.08 -14.73 1.12
N SER A 801 8.41 -13.60 0.86
CA SER A 801 9.08 -12.30 0.81
C SER A 801 9.81 -11.98 2.12
N ILE A 802 9.19 -12.22 3.27
CA ILE A 802 9.82 -12.02 4.58
C ILE A 802 11.00 -12.98 4.78
N ARG A 803 10.88 -14.25 4.39
CA ARG A 803 12.04 -15.18 4.44
C ARG A 803 13.20 -14.70 3.57
N ASP A 804 12.91 -14.12 2.39
CA ASP A 804 13.95 -13.54 1.52
C ASP A 804 14.63 -12.33 2.19
N TYR A 805 13.87 -11.42 2.82
CA TYR A 805 14.44 -10.34 3.63
C TYR A 805 15.28 -10.87 4.78
N VAL A 806 14.77 -11.82 5.54
CA VAL A 806 15.48 -12.42 6.69
C VAL A 806 16.78 -13.06 6.24
N ASN A 807 16.75 -13.86 5.19
CA ASN A 807 17.91 -14.60 4.72
C ASN A 807 18.95 -13.72 4.01
N ASN A 808 18.52 -12.70 3.29
CA ASN A 808 19.43 -11.93 2.43
C ASN A 808 19.84 -10.58 3.03
N ILE A 809 18.96 -9.93 3.82
CA ILE A 809 19.15 -8.56 4.29
C ILE A 809 19.16 -8.48 5.82
N TRP A 810 18.07 -8.88 6.50
CA TRP A 810 17.89 -8.60 7.92
C TRP A 810 18.67 -9.53 8.84
N LYS A 811 18.87 -10.80 8.45
CA LYS A 811 19.56 -11.82 9.27
C LYS A 811 18.91 -11.98 10.65
N LEU A 812 17.58 -12.17 10.66
CA LEU A 812 16.80 -12.44 11.87
C LEU A 812 16.69 -13.94 12.14
N GLU A 813 16.41 -14.27 13.40
CA GLU A 813 16.00 -15.60 13.83
C GLU A 813 14.58 -15.53 14.38
N ALA A 814 13.77 -16.56 14.11
CA ALA A 814 12.44 -16.67 14.69
C ALA A 814 12.53 -16.95 16.20
N VAL A 815 11.64 -16.34 16.97
CA VAL A 815 11.57 -16.53 18.42
C VAL A 815 10.21 -17.11 18.77
N HIS A 816 10.15 -18.44 18.86
CA HIS A 816 8.92 -19.16 19.20
C HIS A 816 8.55 -18.97 20.67
N ARG A 817 7.35 -18.44 20.90
CA ARG A 817 6.78 -18.20 22.24
C ARG A 817 6.11 -19.41 22.84
#